data_416b88279bdcbe8914e34a2e05846622
#
_entry.id   416b88279bdcbe8914e34a2e05846622
#
_cell.length_a   1.000
_cell.length_b   1.000
_cell.length_c   1.000
_cell.angle_alpha   90.00
_cell.angle_beta   90.00
_cell.angle_gamma   90.00
#
_symmetry.space_group_name_H-M   'P 1'
#
loop_
_entity.id
_entity.type
_entity.pdbx_description
1 polymer ?
#
loop_
_entity_poly.entity_id
_entity_poly.type
_entity_poly.pdbx_seq_one_letter_code
_entity_poly.pdbx_strand_id
1 'polypeptide(L)'
;MKQEEQIIRTEYSELMQKSYIDYAMSVIISRALPDIRDGLKPVQRRTLYDMYELGIRYDKPYRKSARIVGDTMGKYHPHGDSSIYDALVVMAQDFKKGLPLVDGHGNFGSIEGDGAAAMRYTEARLQKVTQEAYLADLDKNVVDFMPNFDETEKEPVVLPVKVPNLLVNGAEGIAVGMATSIPPHNFGEVIDGVIAYMKNPDITTAEMMQYIPGPDFPTGGIIANKDDLPAIYESGVGKIKIRGKIEIEKGKGGKDRMVITEIPYTMIGANIGKFLNDVYGLVESKATSDITDITNQSSKEGIRIVLELKKGADIEALENLLYKKTKLEDTFGVNMLAVADGRPETMGVVPIIRHHVKFQYEIATRKYQTLLAKEQDKKEIQEGLIRACNVIDLIIEILRGSRSIKDAKACLTDGNTDHITFKNPSSKIMAQQLNFTDRQAQAILEMRLYKLIGLEIEALMKEHDETLENIAKYEDILEHRSSMAKVIIKELTAFKKAYGKERKTVIDNLKEAVVAAKKIEEQDVVFLMDRFGYAKIVDTSVYERNKEAANAEYRHIFTCKNTDKICIFTDKGQMHLLKVLDLPYGKFRDKGTPIDNLCNYDSKEENVVYLAGLEHVSSHRMLFGTKYAMIKVVDGMEFVVAKKTTAATKLGEEDEVLTVCPLEENDTLVMATKKDMFLRIDCAQIPQKKKGAVGVRGMKLAAGDELKSIHVLHEGEEKEVEVKGKPVALHRLHVGNRDTKGVKK
;
A
#
# COMPACT_ATOMS: atom_id res chain seq x y z
N MET A 1 -52.32 -13.93 -24.88
CA MET A 1 -51.09 -14.01 -25.68
C MET A 1 -50.09 -14.86 -24.86
N LYS A 2 -49.74 -16.08 -25.33
CA LYS A 2 -48.68 -16.89 -24.72
C LYS A 2 -47.36 -16.19 -25.04
N GLN A 3 -46.61 -15.77 -24.02
CA GLN A 3 -45.21 -15.40 -24.19
C GLN A 3 -44.46 -16.66 -24.62
N GLU A 4 -43.91 -16.66 -25.81
CA GLU A 4 -42.96 -17.70 -26.24
C GLU A 4 -41.68 -17.52 -25.41
N GLU A 5 -41.36 -18.49 -24.60
CA GLU A 5 -40.08 -18.57 -23.90
C GLU A 5 -38.98 -18.73 -24.93
N GLN A 6 -38.15 -17.72 -25.07
CA GLN A 6 -36.97 -17.74 -25.95
C GLN A 6 -35.79 -18.33 -25.18
N ILE A 7 -35.45 -19.60 -25.44
CA ILE A 7 -34.26 -20.24 -24.86
C ILE A 7 -33.01 -19.79 -25.61
N ILE A 8 -32.24 -18.91 -25.00
CA ILE A 8 -30.93 -18.48 -25.49
C ILE A 8 -29.87 -19.45 -24.97
N ARG A 9 -29.21 -20.20 -25.85
CA ARG A 9 -28.06 -21.03 -25.50
C ARG A 9 -26.80 -20.17 -25.54
N THR A 10 -26.13 -20.03 -24.41
CA THR A 10 -24.85 -19.33 -24.28
C THR A 10 -23.82 -20.29 -23.71
N GLU A 11 -22.59 -20.26 -24.23
CA GLU A 11 -21.48 -21.01 -23.64
C GLU A 11 -21.17 -20.50 -22.24
N TYR A 12 -20.97 -21.40 -21.27
CA TYR A 12 -20.68 -21.06 -19.88
C TYR A 12 -19.41 -20.23 -19.75
N SER A 13 -18.37 -20.54 -20.52
CA SER A 13 -17.11 -19.81 -20.57
C SER A 13 -17.29 -18.35 -21.03
N GLU A 14 -18.09 -18.11 -22.04
CA GLU A 14 -18.38 -16.76 -22.55
C GLU A 14 -19.19 -15.93 -21.53
N LEU A 15 -20.20 -16.58 -20.90
CA LEU A 15 -21.01 -15.94 -19.87
C LEU A 15 -20.15 -15.55 -18.65
N MET A 16 -19.27 -16.47 -18.21
CA MET A 16 -18.35 -16.20 -17.09
C MET A 16 -17.35 -15.10 -17.42
N GLN A 17 -16.76 -15.11 -18.61
CA GLN A 17 -15.84 -14.05 -19.05
C GLN A 17 -16.52 -12.69 -19.07
N LYS A 18 -17.72 -12.60 -19.66
CA LYS A 18 -18.48 -11.36 -19.71
C LYS A 18 -18.84 -10.85 -18.32
N SER A 19 -19.40 -11.72 -17.46
CA SER A 19 -19.78 -11.37 -16.09
C SER A 19 -18.57 -10.95 -15.24
N TYR A 20 -17.42 -11.61 -15.45
CA TYR A 20 -16.19 -11.24 -14.75
C TYR A 20 -15.63 -9.89 -15.21
N ILE A 21 -15.69 -9.60 -16.52
CA ILE A 21 -15.28 -8.31 -17.07
C ILE A 21 -16.19 -7.20 -16.53
N ASP A 22 -17.51 -7.39 -16.54
CA ASP A 22 -18.47 -6.42 -16.04
C ASP A 22 -18.25 -6.15 -14.54
N TYR A 23 -18.03 -7.20 -13.75
CA TYR A 23 -17.68 -7.08 -12.33
C TYR A 23 -16.34 -6.34 -12.13
N ALA A 24 -15.31 -6.73 -12.88
CA ALA A 24 -13.98 -6.10 -12.80
C ALA A 24 -14.05 -4.61 -13.14
N MET A 25 -14.75 -4.24 -14.23
CA MET A 25 -14.94 -2.86 -14.62
C MET A 25 -15.72 -2.06 -13.57
N SER A 26 -16.75 -2.65 -12.97
CA SER A 26 -17.49 -2.02 -11.86
C SER A 26 -16.58 -1.76 -10.66
N VAL A 27 -15.76 -2.73 -10.25
CA VAL A 27 -14.80 -2.56 -9.13
C VAL A 27 -13.74 -1.51 -9.45
N ILE A 28 -13.26 -1.46 -10.69
CA ILE A 28 -12.25 -0.50 -11.15
C ILE A 28 -12.82 0.92 -11.13
N ILE A 29 -13.92 1.16 -11.83
CA ILE A 29 -14.46 2.52 -12.08
C ILE A 29 -15.27 3.02 -10.88
N SER A 30 -16.09 2.16 -10.27
CA SER A 30 -17.10 2.59 -9.30
C SER A 30 -16.77 2.24 -7.84
N ARG A 31 -15.55 1.77 -7.53
CA ARG A 31 -15.21 1.38 -6.15
C ARG A 31 -13.79 1.73 -5.72
N ALA A 32 -12.77 1.21 -6.43
CA ALA A 32 -11.40 1.18 -5.90
C ALA A 32 -10.55 2.36 -6.34
N LEU A 33 -10.74 2.88 -7.56
CA LEU A 33 -9.92 3.94 -8.12
C LEU A 33 -10.56 5.32 -7.94
N PRO A 34 -9.73 6.37 -7.76
CA PRO A 34 -10.21 7.75 -7.75
C PRO A 34 -10.49 8.25 -9.16
N ASP A 35 -11.47 9.16 -9.32
CA ASP A 35 -11.65 9.93 -10.55
C ASP A 35 -10.59 11.03 -10.64
N ILE A 36 -10.03 11.23 -11.83
CA ILE A 36 -8.95 12.22 -12.06
C ILE A 36 -9.40 13.66 -11.77
N ARG A 37 -10.70 13.97 -11.96
CA ARG A 37 -11.26 15.31 -11.85
C ARG A 37 -11.35 15.78 -10.41
N ASP A 38 -11.86 14.93 -9.49
CA ASP A 38 -12.03 15.30 -8.08
C ASP A 38 -11.06 14.57 -7.13
N GLY A 39 -10.32 13.56 -7.60
CA GLY A 39 -9.38 12.80 -6.81
C GLY A 39 -10.03 11.96 -5.71
N LEU A 40 -11.32 11.66 -5.82
CA LEU A 40 -12.10 10.97 -4.81
C LEU A 40 -12.56 9.59 -5.31
N LYS A 41 -12.59 8.63 -4.39
CA LYS A 41 -13.33 7.38 -4.60
C LYS A 41 -14.83 7.61 -4.44
N PRO A 42 -15.69 6.78 -5.05
CA PRO A 42 -17.14 6.94 -4.94
C PRO A 42 -17.65 7.04 -3.49
N VAL A 43 -17.16 6.21 -2.58
CA VAL A 43 -17.57 6.27 -1.16
C VAL A 43 -17.23 7.61 -0.51
N GLN A 44 -16.06 8.17 -0.81
CA GLN A 44 -15.63 9.46 -0.26
C GLN A 44 -16.49 10.60 -0.82
N ARG A 45 -16.71 10.61 -2.14
CA ARG A 45 -17.56 11.59 -2.85
C ARG A 45 -18.97 11.60 -2.28
N ARG A 46 -19.58 10.43 -2.15
CA ARG A 46 -20.95 10.25 -1.64
C ARG A 46 -21.07 10.69 -0.19
N THR A 47 -20.10 10.33 0.65
CA THR A 47 -20.10 10.75 2.06
C THR A 47 -19.99 12.28 2.20
N LEU A 48 -19.10 12.94 1.45
CA LEU A 48 -18.97 14.40 1.51
C LEU A 48 -20.19 15.12 0.96
N TYR A 49 -20.78 14.58 -0.12
CA TYR A 49 -22.03 15.11 -0.69
C TYR A 49 -23.19 14.97 0.27
N ASP A 50 -23.35 13.80 0.91
CA ASP A 50 -24.40 13.56 1.91
C ASP A 50 -24.26 14.49 3.12
N MET A 51 -23.03 14.69 3.61
CA MET A 51 -22.79 15.66 4.69
C MET A 51 -23.20 17.08 4.28
N TYR A 52 -23.00 17.44 3.00
CA TYR A 52 -23.44 18.71 2.46
C TYR A 52 -24.97 18.83 2.42
N GLU A 53 -25.67 17.83 1.94
CA GLU A 53 -27.16 17.79 1.87
C GLU A 53 -27.78 17.79 3.28
N LEU A 54 -27.21 17.07 4.23
CA LEU A 54 -27.63 17.09 5.64
C LEU A 54 -27.35 18.42 6.35
N GLY A 55 -26.70 19.38 5.69
CA GLY A 55 -26.33 20.66 6.28
C GLY A 55 -25.28 20.59 7.37
N ILE A 56 -24.44 19.53 7.37
CA ILE A 56 -23.37 19.31 8.35
C ILE A 56 -22.13 20.11 7.90
N ARG A 57 -22.17 21.41 8.14
CA ARG A 57 -21.20 22.41 7.71
C ARG A 57 -20.12 22.67 8.75
N TYR A 58 -18.98 23.22 8.36
CA TYR A 58 -17.87 23.53 9.27
C TYR A 58 -18.25 24.52 10.38
N ASP A 59 -19.23 25.41 10.13
CA ASP A 59 -19.74 26.44 11.04
C ASP A 59 -20.96 25.96 11.85
N LYS A 60 -21.35 24.71 11.72
CA LYS A 60 -22.49 24.08 12.41
C LYS A 60 -21.99 23.06 13.46
N PRO A 61 -22.84 22.71 14.45
CA PRO A 61 -22.49 21.67 15.41
C PRO A 61 -22.16 20.34 14.76
N TYR A 62 -21.24 19.61 15.39
CA TYR A 62 -20.94 18.22 15.01
C TYR A 62 -22.19 17.32 15.03
N ARG A 63 -22.18 16.29 14.24
CA ARG A 63 -23.21 15.26 14.20
C ARG A 63 -22.59 13.88 14.41
N LYS A 64 -23.35 12.96 15.03
CA LYS A 64 -22.90 11.57 15.23
C LYS A 64 -22.49 10.95 13.90
N SER A 65 -21.33 10.32 13.87
CA SER A 65 -20.85 9.63 12.67
C SER A 65 -21.83 8.56 12.19
N ALA A 66 -22.49 7.88 13.12
CA ALA A 66 -23.54 6.90 12.80
C ALA A 66 -24.70 7.48 11.99
N ARG A 67 -25.07 8.77 12.17
CA ARG A 67 -26.09 9.42 11.35
C ARG A 67 -25.59 9.65 9.91
N ILE A 68 -24.38 10.12 9.76
CA ILE A 68 -23.76 10.34 8.44
C ILE A 68 -23.66 9.01 7.70
N VAL A 69 -23.11 7.98 8.34
CA VAL A 69 -22.95 6.65 7.74
C VAL A 69 -24.31 6.05 7.36
N GLY A 70 -25.32 6.17 8.23
CA GLY A 70 -26.65 5.62 7.96
C GLY A 70 -27.35 6.31 6.79
N ASP A 71 -27.27 7.63 6.69
CA ASP A 71 -27.89 8.39 5.60
C ASP A 71 -27.16 8.13 4.25
N THR A 72 -25.82 8.19 4.27
CA THR A 72 -24.99 7.86 3.09
C THR A 72 -25.28 6.44 2.58
N MET A 73 -25.40 5.46 3.48
CA MET A 73 -25.70 4.07 3.13
C MET A 73 -27.10 3.94 2.54
N GLY A 74 -28.08 4.62 3.12
CA GLY A 74 -29.48 4.53 2.70
C GLY A 74 -29.76 5.23 1.39
N LYS A 75 -29.08 6.33 1.08
CA LYS A 75 -29.37 7.16 -0.10
C LYS A 75 -28.40 6.97 -1.26
N TYR A 76 -27.10 6.79 -1.00
CA TYR A 76 -26.08 6.92 -2.05
C TYR A 76 -25.14 5.71 -2.17
N HIS A 77 -24.81 5.02 -1.08
CA HIS A 77 -23.77 3.99 -1.09
C HIS A 77 -24.26 2.67 -0.49
N PRO A 78 -24.89 1.77 -1.30
CA PRO A 78 -25.52 0.54 -0.81
C PRO A 78 -24.51 -0.56 -0.48
N HIS A 79 -23.58 -0.27 0.46
CA HIS A 79 -22.55 -1.19 0.93
C HIS A 79 -22.47 -1.19 2.46
N GLY A 80 -21.61 -2.04 3.04
CA GLY A 80 -21.48 -2.15 4.51
C GLY A 80 -21.12 -0.83 5.18
N ASP A 81 -21.75 -0.57 6.32
CA ASP A 81 -21.57 0.63 7.15
C ASP A 81 -20.11 0.83 7.60
N SER A 82 -19.39 -0.26 7.86
CA SER A 82 -17.98 -0.21 8.24
C SER A 82 -17.11 0.43 7.14
N SER A 83 -17.37 0.13 5.86
CA SER A 83 -16.59 0.70 4.75
C SER A 83 -16.82 2.21 4.60
N ILE A 84 -18.05 2.68 4.85
CA ILE A 84 -18.37 4.12 4.84
C ILE A 84 -17.73 4.82 6.04
N TYR A 85 -17.82 4.20 7.22
CA TYR A 85 -17.22 4.75 8.43
C TYR A 85 -15.70 4.82 8.34
N ASP A 86 -15.04 3.78 7.83
CA ASP A 86 -13.59 3.77 7.63
C ASP A 86 -13.15 4.86 6.64
N ALA A 87 -13.90 5.09 5.57
CA ALA A 87 -13.65 6.19 4.65
C ALA A 87 -13.79 7.57 5.33
N LEU A 88 -14.83 7.76 6.15
CA LEU A 88 -15.04 8.97 6.96
C LEU A 88 -13.87 9.20 7.92
N VAL A 89 -13.44 8.13 8.62
CA VAL A 89 -12.31 8.18 9.55
C VAL A 89 -11.03 8.58 8.86
N VAL A 90 -10.69 7.96 7.72
CA VAL A 90 -9.47 8.27 6.97
C VAL A 90 -9.47 9.72 6.48
N MET A 91 -10.63 10.27 6.08
CA MET A 91 -10.73 11.67 5.66
C MET A 91 -10.53 12.68 6.81
N ALA A 92 -10.64 12.24 8.06
CA ALA A 92 -10.41 13.06 9.25
C ALA A 92 -8.98 12.93 9.81
N GLN A 93 -8.20 11.92 9.41
CA GLN A 93 -6.87 11.63 9.96
C GLN A 93 -5.79 12.49 9.29
N ASP A 94 -5.20 13.41 10.03
CA ASP A 94 -4.17 14.34 9.57
C ASP A 94 -2.80 13.68 9.35
N PHE A 95 -2.56 12.52 9.94
CA PHE A 95 -1.38 11.69 9.69
C PHE A 95 -1.48 10.82 8.42
N LYS A 96 -2.69 10.66 7.85
CA LYS A 96 -2.92 9.99 6.56
C LYS A 96 -3.19 10.95 5.42
N LYS A 97 -3.78 12.12 5.69
CA LYS A 97 -4.16 13.12 4.70
C LYS A 97 -3.41 14.43 4.93
N GLY A 98 -2.70 14.91 3.92
CA GLY A 98 -2.05 16.23 3.97
C GLY A 98 -3.07 17.35 4.16
N LEU A 99 -4.26 17.19 3.59
CA LEU A 99 -5.40 18.07 3.72
C LEU A 99 -6.64 17.28 4.16
N PRO A 100 -6.89 17.12 5.48
CA PRO A 100 -8.10 16.46 5.96
C PRO A 100 -9.38 17.13 5.43
N LEU A 101 -10.37 16.33 5.05
CA LEU A 101 -11.63 16.80 4.48
C LEU A 101 -12.79 16.80 5.48
N VAL A 102 -12.63 16.06 6.57
CA VAL A 102 -13.60 15.91 7.65
C VAL A 102 -12.98 16.40 8.95
N ASP A 103 -13.74 17.16 9.71
CA ASP A 103 -13.42 17.58 11.08
C ASP A 103 -14.06 16.61 12.05
N GLY A 104 -13.24 15.75 12.68
CA GLY A 104 -13.66 14.70 13.59
C GLY A 104 -13.58 15.14 15.05
N HIS A 105 -14.59 14.80 15.85
CA HIS A 105 -14.62 14.98 17.29
C HIS A 105 -14.76 13.65 18.02
N GLY A 106 -13.85 13.39 18.95
CA GLY A 106 -13.71 12.11 19.64
C GLY A 106 -12.46 11.33 19.17
N ASN A 107 -12.47 10.01 19.35
CA ASN A 107 -11.35 9.16 18.96
C ASN A 107 -11.51 8.67 17.51
N PHE A 108 -10.75 9.26 16.60
CA PHE A 108 -10.63 8.87 15.18
C PHE A 108 -9.38 8.02 14.88
N GLY A 109 -8.83 7.36 15.89
CA GLY A 109 -7.62 6.57 15.78
C GLY A 109 -6.35 7.37 16.01
N SER A 110 -5.23 6.68 16.09
CA SER A 110 -3.90 7.28 16.28
C SER A 110 -2.91 6.82 15.22
N ILE A 111 -1.82 7.56 15.07
CA ILE A 111 -0.72 7.19 14.19
C ILE A 111 -0.05 5.87 14.64
N GLU A 112 -0.19 5.50 15.90
CA GLU A 112 0.39 4.29 16.51
C GLU A 112 -0.41 3.02 16.17
N GLY A 113 -1.60 3.16 15.58
CA GLY A 113 -2.41 2.03 15.13
C GLY A 113 -3.64 1.76 15.98
N ASP A 114 -3.95 2.63 16.94
CA ASP A 114 -5.25 2.55 17.60
C ASP A 114 -6.35 2.80 16.60
N GLY A 115 -7.36 1.95 16.61
CA GLY A 115 -8.55 2.11 15.78
C GLY A 115 -9.43 3.27 16.25
N ALA A 116 -10.24 3.79 15.33
CA ALA A 116 -11.28 4.75 15.71
C ALA A 116 -12.30 4.09 16.65
N ALA A 117 -12.87 4.86 17.56
CA ALA A 117 -14.00 4.42 18.36
C ALA A 117 -15.22 4.13 17.47
N ALA A 118 -16.14 3.28 17.92
CA ALA A 118 -17.33 2.97 17.16
C ALA A 118 -18.13 4.24 16.80
N MET A 119 -18.73 4.26 15.60
CA MET A 119 -19.40 5.44 15.01
C MET A 119 -20.50 6.07 15.87
N ARG A 120 -21.05 5.33 16.86
CA ARG A 120 -22.01 5.85 17.83
C ARG A 120 -21.40 6.80 18.86
N TYR A 121 -20.06 6.74 19.06
CA TYR A 121 -19.34 7.61 20.00
C TYR A 121 -18.69 8.81 19.34
N THR A 122 -18.26 8.68 18.07
CA THR A 122 -17.61 9.76 17.33
C THR A 122 -18.61 10.72 16.69
N GLU A 123 -18.18 11.94 16.47
CA GLU A 123 -18.94 12.98 15.79
C GLU A 123 -18.09 13.60 14.69
N ALA A 124 -18.72 14.09 13.63
CA ALA A 124 -18.02 14.68 12.50
C ALA A 124 -18.79 15.85 11.89
N ARG A 125 -18.06 16.71 11.19
CA ARG A 125 -18.57 17.74 10.29
C ARG A 125 -17.58 17.96 9.15
N LEU A 126 -17.99 18.70 8.12
CA LEU A 126 -17.09 19.09 7.03
C LEU A 126 -15.98 20.03 7.55
N GLN A 127 -14.79 19.88 7.00
CA GLN A 127 -13.75 20.89 7.14
C GLN A 127 -14.12 22.14 6.34
N LYS A 128 -13.61 23.31 6.76
CA LYS A 128 -13.83 24.58 6.05
C LYS A 128 -13.38 24.49 4.59
N VAL A 129 -12.19 23.97 4.37
CA VAL A 129 -11.63 23.76 3.02
C VAL A 129 -12.52 22.87 2.15
N THR A 130 -13.14 21.87 2.73
CA THR A 130 -14.04 20.97 1.99
C THR A 130 -15.26 21.69 1.49
N GLN A 131 -15.86 22.53 2.31
CA GLN A 131 -17.00 23.32 1.90
C GLN A 131 -16.63 24.39 0.85
N GLU A 132 -15.49 25.06 0.99
CA GLU A 132 -15.08 26.16 0.12
C GLU A 132 -14.44 25.69 -1.20
N ALA A 133 -13.71 24.58 -1.19
CA ALA A 133 -12.94 24.12 -2.36
C ALA A 133 -13.45 22.82 -3.00
N TYR A 134 -14.31 22.05 -2.33
CA TYR A 134 -14.82 20.76 -2.88
C TYR A 134 -16.31 20.78 -3.17
N LEU A 135 -17.10 21.54 -2.40
CA LEU A 135 -18.57 21.52 -2.46
C LEU A 135 -19.17 22.87 -2.85
N ALA A 136 -18.32 23.88 -3.06
CA ALA A 136 -18.80 25.20 -3.48
C ALA A 136 -19.41 25.16 -4.88
N ASP A 137 -20.40 26.01 -5.10
CA ASP A 137 -21.04 26.23 -6.40
C ASP A 137 -21.86 25.04 -6.93
N LEU A 138 -22.15 23.99 -6.14
CA LEU A 138 -23.00 22.85 -6.54
C LEU A 138 -24.40 23.31 -7.04
N ASP A 139 -24.91 24.40 -6.50
CA ASP A 139 -26.19 25.04 -6.90
C ASP A 139 -26.13 25.77 -8.24
N LYS A 140 -24.95 25.86 -8.87
CA LYS A 140 -24.73 26.62 -10.11
C LYS A 140 -24.52 25.73 -11.35
N ASN A 141 -25.03 24.50 -11.32
CA ASN A 141 -24.97 23.56 -12.43
C ASN A 141 -23.52 23.30 -12.94
N VAL A 142 -22.53 23.31 -12.05
CA VAL A 142 -21.11 23.19 -12.40
C VAL A 142 -20.68 21.76 -12.72
N VAL A 143 -21.42 20.75 -12.26
CA VAL A 143 -21.18 19.32 -12.48
C VAL A 143 -22.49 18.62 -12.87
N ASP A 144 -22.38 17.45 -13.48
CA ASP A 144 -23.53 16.63 -13.83
C ASP A 144 -23.98 15.80 -12.62
N PHE A 145 -25.28 15.55 -12.58
CA PHE A 145 -25.93 14.68 -11.60
C PHE A 145 -26.49 13.46 -12.29
N MET A 146 -26.42 12.33 -11.61
CA MET A 146 -27.03 11.06 -12.05
C MET A 146 -28.00 10.54 -10.96
N PRO A 147 -28.96 9.69 -11.31
CA PRO A 147 -29.76 8.98 -10.31
C PRO A 147 -28.87 8.15 -9.39
N ASN A 148 -29.27 8.02 -8.12
CA ASN A 148 -28.67 7.08 -7.20
C ASN A 148 -29.04 5.62 -7.57
N PHE A 149 -28.64 4.65 -6.75
CA PHE A 149 -28.82 3.22 -7.04
C PHE A 149 -30.29 2.75 -7.12
N ASP A 150 -31.24 3.45 -6.49
CA ASP A 150 -32.68 3.14 -6.49
C ASP A 150 -33.53 4.20 -7.21
N GLU A 151 -32.88 5.17 -7.88
CA GLU A 151 -33.49 6.27 -8.65
C GLU A 151 -34.38 7.22 -7.82
N THR A 152 -34.29 7.18 -6.49
CA THR A 152 -35.07 8.06 -5.60
C THR A 152 -34.41 9.41 -5.38
N GLU A 153 -33.09 9.48 -5.47
CA GLU A 153 -32.29 10.67 -5.25
C GLU A 153 -31.32 10.91 -6.42
N LYS A 154 -30.66 12.06 -6.41
CA LYS A 154 -29.60 12.39 -7.37
C LYS A 154 -28.27 12.58 -6.66
N GLU A 155 -27.21 12.04 -7.24
CA GLU A 155 -25.86 12.24 -6.77
C GLU A 155 -24.97 12.89 -7.83
N PRO A 156 -23.98 13.70 -7.46
CA PRO A 156 -23.07 14.28 -8.44
C PRO A 156 -22.14 13.22 -9.02
N VAL A 157 -21.92 13.24 -10.32
CA VAL A 157 -20.96 12.35 -10.99
C VAL A 157 -19.56 12.56 -10.45
N VAL A 158 -19.17 13.82 -10.22
CA VAL A 158 -17.96 14.27 -9.54
C VAL A 158 -18.25 15.51 -8.72
N LEU A 159 -17.45 15.79 -7.70
CA LEU A 159 -17.54 17.07 -6.98
C LEU A 159 -16.81 18.17 -7.75
N PRO A 160 -17.25 19.44 -7.64
CA PRO A 160 -16.61 20.58 -8.30
C PRO A 160 -15.32 21.01 -7.55
N VAL A 161 -14.38 20.08 -7.41
CA VAL A 161 -13.16 20.28 -6.64
C VAL A 161 -12.24 21.28 -7.34
N LYS A 162 -11.92 22.37 -6.65
CA LYS A 162 -11.12 23.50 -7.19
C LYS A 162 -9.62 23.30 -7.03
N VAL A 163 -9.19 22.34 -6.22
CA VAL A 163 -7.77 22.05 -5.93
C VAL A 163 -7.43 20.65 -6.40
N PRO A 164 -6.19 20.35 -6.84
CA PRO A 164 -5.83 19.04 -7.38
C PRO A 164 -5.69 17.99 -6.27
N ASN A 165 -6.84 17.58 -5.71
CA ASN A 165 -6.94 16.67 -4.56
C ASN A 165 -6.20 15.36 -4.76
N LEU A 166 -6.17 14.84 -6.01
CA LEU A 166 -5.48 13.58 -6.32
C LEU A 166 -3.99 13.63 -5.96
N LEU A 167 -3.33 14.77 -6.22
CA LEU A 167 -1.93 14.98 -5.83
C LEU A 167 -1.79 15.40 -4.36
N VAL A 168 -2.65 16.28 -3.87
CA VAL A 168 -2.57 16.81 -2.49
C VAL A 168 -2.74 15.71 -1.45
N ASN A 169 -3.77 14.89 -1.58
CA ASN A 169 -4.11 13.86 -0.59
C ASN A 169 -3.63 12.46 -0.98
N GLY A 170 -3.14 12.29 -2.22
CA GLY A 170 -2.82 10.98 -2.74
C GLY A 170 -4.02 10.03 -2.78
N ALA A 171 -3.78 8.83 -3.24
CA ALA A 171 -4.78 7.77 -3.24
C ALA A 171 -4.12 6.39 -3.18
N GLU A 172 -4.74 5.47 -2.45
CA GLU A 172 -4.38 4.06 -2.42
C GLU A 172 -5.61 3.22 -2.66
N GLY A 173 -5.51 2.19 -3.48
CA GLY A 173 -6.64 1.31 -3.77
C GLY A 173 -6.23 0.09 -4.56
N ILE A 174 -6.89 -1.04 -4.26
CA ILE A 174 -6.68 -2.31 -4.92
C ILE A 174 -7.94 -2.66 -5.70
N ALA A 175 -7.82 -2.74 -7.02
CA ALA A 175 -8.87 -3.16 -7.93
C ALA A 175 -8.56 -4.56 -8.50
N VAL A 176 -9.38 -5.04 -9.41
CA VAL A 176 -9.14 -6.33 -10.09
C VAL A 176 -8.03 -6.13 -11.13
N GLY A 177 -6.91 -6.82 -10.93
CA GLY A 177 -5.77 -6.79 -11.85
C GLY A 177 -4.92 -5.51 -11.84
N MET A 178 -5.26 -4.51 -11.01
CA MET A 178 -4.52 -3.25 -10.91
C MET A 178 -4.65 -2.62 -9.54
N ALA A 179 -3.72 -1.76 -9.18
CA ALA A 179 -3.74 -1.02 -7.93
C ALA A 179 -3.28 0.42 -8.15
N THR A 180 -3.83 1.34 -7.41
CA THR A 180 -3.36 2.73 -7.37
C THR A 180 -2.61 2.99 -6.07
N SER A 181 -1.50 3.72 -6.18
CA SER A 181 -0.70 4.17 -5.04
C SER A 181 -0.07 5.52 -5.41
N ILE A 182 -0.78 6.59 -5.10
CA ILE A 182 -0.39 7.96 -5.42
C ILE A 182 0.07 8.62 -4.13
N PRO A 183 1.34 9.08 -4.04
CA PRO A 183 1.83 9.74 -2.84
C PRO A 183 1.20 11.13 -2.67
N PRO A 184 0.99 11.59 -1.42
CA PRO A 184 0.54 12.96 -1.17
C PRO A 184 1.65 13.97 -1.45
N HIS A 185 1.26 15.20 -1.79
CA HIS A 185 2.14 16.31 -2.10
C HIS A 185 1.78 17.56 -1.31
N ASN A 186 2.72 18.50 -1.20
CA ASN A 186 2.48 19.76 -0.52
C ASN A 186 1.42 20.59 -1.24
N PHE A 187 0.42 21.05 -0.50
CA PHE A 187 -0.72 21.80 -1.03
C PHE A 187 -0.30 23.07 -1.76
N GLY A 188 0.62 23.84 -1.17
CA GLY A 188 1.09 25.09 -1.75
C GLY A 188 1.89 24.90 -3.04
N GLU A 189 2.76 23.88 -3.06
CA GLU A 189 3.59 23.53 -4.21
C GLU A 189 2.75 23.04 -5.38
N VAL A 190 1.75 22.20 -5.12
CA VAL A 190 0.85 21.69 -6.18
C VAL A 190 0.04 22.83 -6.78
N ILE A 191 -0.43 23.80 -6.00
CA ILE A 191 -1.10 24.99 -6.52
C ILE A 191 -0.15 25.82 -7.38
N ASP A 192 1.10 26.01 -6.96
CA ASP A 192 2.11 26.70 -7.78
C ASP A 192 2.36 25.98 -9.11
N GLY A 193 2.43 24.64 -9.09
CA GLY A 193 2.52 23.82 -10.29
C GLY A 193 1.32 23.98 -11.23
N VAL A 194 0.10 24.01 -10.70
CA VAL A 194 -1.11 24.28 -11.50
C VAL A 194 -1.07 25.67 -12.13
N ILE A 195 -0.69 26.69 -11.36
CA ILE A 195 -0.56 28.06 -11.87
C ILE A 195 0.54 28.15 -12.94
N ALA A 196 1.67 27.44 -12.76
CA ALA A 196 2.74 27.39 -13.74
C ALA A 196 2.26 26.73 -15.05
N TYR A 197 1.54 25.62 -14.96
CA TYR A 197 0.93 24.95 -16.13
C TYR A 197 -0.08 25.87 -16.85
N MET A 198 -0.94 26.59 -16.12
CA MET A 198 -1.89 27.52 -16.71
C MET A 198 -1.20 28.66 -17.48
N LYS A 199 0.00 29.06 -17.07
CA LYS A 199 0.81 30.09 -17.75
C LYS A 199 1.59 29.52 -18.92
N ASN A 200 2.06 28.29 -18.81
CA ASN A 200 2.81 27.56 -19.84
C ASN A 200 2.29 26.12 -19.97
N PRO A 201 1.32 25.85 -20.88
CA PRO A 201 0.76 24.52 -21.09
C PRO A 201 1.76 23.47 -21.60
N ASP A 202 2.88 23.91 -22.19
CA ASP A 202 3.93 23.04 -22.72
C ASP A 202 5.06 22.77 -21.71
N ILE A 203 4.82 23.08 -20.42
CA ILE A 203 5.78 22.86 -19.34
C ILE A 203 6.19 21.38 -19.28
N THR A 204 7.50 21.15 -19.24
CA THR A 204 8.09 19.80 -19.12
C THR A 204 8.03 19.31 -17.68
N THR A 205 8.18 17.99 -17.47
CA THR A 205 8.26 17.40 -16.13
C THR A 205 9.41 18.00 -15.30
N ALA A 206 10.55 18.24 -15.91
CA ALA A 206 11.71 18.85 -15.24
C ALA A 206 11.45 20.29 -14.78
N GLU A 207 10.75 21.09 -15.57
CA GLU A 207 10.32 22.43 -15.19
C GLU A 207 9.22 22.40 -14.11
N MET A 208 8.28 21.45 -14.21
CA MET A 208 7.24 21.25 -13.21
C MET A 208 7.84 20.92 -11.84
N MET A 209 8.91 20.16 -11.80
CA MET A 209 9.62 19.81 -10.56
C MET A 209 10.30 21.00 -9.85
N GLN A 210 10.41 22.15 -10.50
CA GLN A 210 10.83 23.39 -9.81
C GLN A 210 9.72 23.89 -8.87
N TYR A 211 8.47 23.55 -9.12
CA TYR A 211 7.31 23.89 -8.30
C TYR A 211 6.89 22.75 -7.39
N ILE A 212 6.95 21.50 -7.89
CA ILE A 212 6.58 20.27 -7.16
C ILE A 212 7.82 19.36 -7.12
N PRO A 213 8.76 19.59 -6.20
CA PRO A 213 10.05 18.88 -6.19
C PRO A 213 9.93 17.39 -5.85
N GLY A 214 8.85 16.97 -5.20
CA GLY A 214 8.60 15.60 -4.80
C GLY A 214 7.39 15.46 -3.87
N PRO A 215 7.03 14.26 -3.45
CA PRO A 215 5.99 14.02 -2.47
C PRO A 215 6.27 14.73 -1.15
N ASP A 216 5.20 15.00 -0.40
CA ASP A 216 5.24 15.56 0.93
C ASP A 216 4.32 14.75 1.84
N PHE A 217 4.93 13.83 2.60
CA PHE A 217 4.19 12.91 3.45
C PHE A 217 3.75 13.59 4.75
N PRO A 218 2.51 13.38 5.23
CA PRO A 218 2.04 13.95 6.49
C PRO A 218 2.90 13.59 7.71
N THR A 219 3.60 12.46 7.65
CA THR A 219 4.51 11.97 8.69
C THR A 219 5.91 12.56 8.61
N GLY A 220 6.22 13.38 7.58
CA GLY A 220 7.56 13.86 7.33
C GLY A 220 8.49 12.81 6.75
N GLY A 221 9.68 12.67 7.32
CA GLY A 221 10.72 11.76 6.86
C GLY A 221 11.59 12.35 5.75
N ILE A 222 12.48 11.50 5.21
CA ILE A 222 13.45 11.89 4.20
C ILE A 222 13.30 10.96 2.98
N ILE A 223 13.05 11.54 1.81
CA ILE A 223 13.16 10.82 0.54
C ILE A 223 14.65 10.67 0.23
N ALA A 224 15.13 9.42 0.12
CA ALA A 224 16.55 9.09 0.03
C ALA A 224 17.06 8.91 -1.41
N ASN A 225 16.18 8.92 -2.41
CA ASN A 225 16.50 8.68 -3.83
C ASN A 225 15.93 9.79 -4.73
N LYS A 226 16.36 11.00 -4.50
CA LYS A 226 15.93 12.21 -5.25
C LYS A 226 16.06 12.05 -6.77
N ASP A 227 17.16 11.45 -7.23
CA ASP A 227 17.46 11.33 -8.66
C ASP A 227 16.49 10.42 -9.41
N ASP A 228 15.74 9.57 -8.73
CA ASP A 228 14.72 8.71 -9.34
C ASP A 228 13.37 9.46 -9.56
N LEU A 229 13.15 10.58 -8.85
CA LEU A 229 11.88 11.30 -8.91
C LEU A 229 11.48 11.81 -10.29
N PRO A 230 12.40 12.34 -11.15
CA PRO A 230 12.04 12.79 -12.50
C PRO A 230 11.42 11.68 -13.35
N ALA A 231 12.01 10.48 -13.33
CA ALA A 231 11.50 9.33 -14.07
C ALA A 231 10.15 8.84 -13.55
N ILE A 232 9.94 8.91 -12.21
CA ILE A 232 8.68 8.58 -11.56
C ILE A 232 7.59 9.58 -11.95
N TYR A 233 7.89 10.87 -11.98
CA TYR A 233 6.96 11.93 -12.33
C TYR A 233 6.60 11.97 -13.81
N GLU A 234 7.50 11.49 -14.66
CA GLU A 234 7.25 11.35 -16.10
C GLU A 234 6.34 10.13 -16.38
N SER A 235 6.69 8.98 -15.83
CA SER A 235 5.99 7.71 -16.12
C SER A 235 4.76 7.45 -15.24
N GLY A 236 4.68 8.06 -14.06
CA GLY A 236 3.67 7.74 -13.04
C GLY A 236 3.94 6.44 -12.26
N VAL A 237 5.08 5.78 -12.48
CA VAL A 237 5.42 4.49 -11.83
C VAL A 237 6.85 4.52 -11.29
N GLY A 238 7.04 3.95 -10.11
CA GLY A 238 8.39 3.80 -9.55
C GLY A 238 8.41 3.47 -8.07
N LYS A 239 9.56 3.67 -7.45
CA LYS A 239 9.78 3.35 -6.04
C LYS A 239 10.46 4.53 -5.36
N ILE A 240 9.89 5.01 -4.28
CA ILE A 240 10.46 6.08 -3.45
C ILE A 240 10.95 5.46 -2.16
N LYS A 241 12.24 5.64 -1.85
CA LYS A 241 12.83 5.22 -0.57
C LYS A 241 12.59 6.32 0.46
N ILE A 242 11.96 5.98 1.56
CA ILE A 242 11.64 6.92 2.64
C ILE A 242 12.35 6.46 3.91
N ARG A 243 13.11 7.37 4.54
CA ARG A 243 13.73 7.18 5.87
C ARG A 243 13.00 7.98 6.92
N GLY A 244 12.88 7.40 8.11
CA GLY A 244 12.52 8.15 9.30
C GLY A 244 13.66 9.09 9.72
N LYS A 245 13.32 10.14 10.44
CA LYS A 245 14.27 11.11 10.96
C LYS A 245 14.70 10.71 12.37
N ILE A 246 16.01 10.72 12.61
CA ILE A 246 16.63 10.42 13.88
C ILE A 246 17.30 11.69 14.39
N GLU A 247 17.13 11.98 15.66
CA GLU A 247 17.82 13.06 16.39
C GLU A 247 18.57 12.49 17.59
N ILE A 248 19.75 13.04 17.87
CA ILE A 248 20.58 12.59 19.00
C ILE A 248 20.46 13.58 20.13
N GLU A 249 19.87 13.16 21.23
CA GLU A 249 19.80 13.92 22.48
C GLU A 249 20.95 13.50 23.41
N LYS A 250 21.78 14.46 23.80
CA LYS A 250 22.87 14.21 24.76
C LYS A 250 22.32 14.06 26.17
N GLY A 251 22.60 12.92 26.77
CA GLY A 251 22.17 12.57 28.12
C GLY A 251 23.19 12.89 29.20
N LYS A 252 22.74 12.97 30.45
CA LYS A 252 23.63 13.14 31.61
C LYS A 252 24.57 11.94 31.77
N GLY A 253 25.88 12.20 31.95
CA GLY A 253 26.88 11.16 32.19
C GLY A 253 27.33 10.42 30.92
N GLY A 254 27.11 10.95 29.72
CA GLY A 254 27.56 10.34 28.46
C GLY A 254 26.67 9.16 28.00
N LYS A 255 25.45 9.06 28.48
CA LYS A 255 24.42 8.16 27.97
C LYS A 255 23.55 8.98 26.99
N ASP A 256 23.83 8.87 25.73
CA ASP A 256 23.07 9.57 24.70
C ASP A 256 21.76 8.81 24.41
N ARG A 257 20.79 9.53 23.85
CA ARG A 257 19.51 8.97 23.42
C ARG A 257 19.38 9.18 21.92
N MET A 258 18.97 8.14 21.22
CA MET A 258 18.57 8.24 19.83
C MET A 258 17.04 8.37 19.80
N VAL A 259 16.55 9.47 19.27
CA VAL A 259 15.13 9.81 19.25
C VAL A 259 14.64 9.79 17.80
N ILE A 260 13.68 8.97 17.50
CA ILE A 260 12.99 8.97 16.20
C ILE A 260 11.84 9.94 16.30
N THR A 261 11.92 11.03 15.52
CA THR A 261 10.93 12.13 15.51
C THR A 261 9.99 12.07 14.33
N GLU A 262 10.38 11.40 13.24
CA GLU A 262 9.56 11.21 12.06
C GLU A 262 9.73 9.78 11.53
N ILE A 263 8.65 9.20 11.03
CA ILE A 263 8.62 7.81 10.52
C ILE A 263 8.24 7.79 9.04
N PRO A 264 8.68 6.77 8.28
CA PRO A 264 8.18 6.55 6.92
C PRO A 264 6.65 6.45 6.90
N TYR A 265 6.03 7.05 5.91
CA TYR A 265 4.57 7.01 5.72
C TYR A 265 4.01 5.57 5.68
N THR A 266 4.77 4.63 5.16
CA THR A 266 4.43 3.20 5.11
C THR A 266 4.42 2.53 6.51
N MET A 267 4.93 3.23 7.54
CA MET A 267 5.02 2.69 8.90
C MET A 267 3.83 3.07 9.80
N ILE A 268 2.87 3.82 9.28
CA ILE A 268 1.66 4.23 10.02
C ILE A 268 0.85 3.02 10.49
N GLY A 269 0.31 3.10 11.69
CA GLY A 269 -0.58 2.10 12.27
C GLY A 269 0.18 0.93 12.93
N ALA A 270 -0.33 -0.28 12.81
CA ALA A 270 0.23 -1.48 13.47
C ALA A 270 1.72 -1.75 13.18
N ASN A 271 2.29 -1.08 12.17
CA ASN A 271 3.71 -1.23 11.82
C ASN A 271 4.66 -0.57 12.84
N ILE A 272 4.20 0.41 13.64
CA ILE A 272 5.02 0.98 14.73
C ILE A 272 5.29 -0.09 15.80
N GLY A 273 4.27 -0.82 16.23
CA GLY A 273 4.45 -1.93 17.17
C GLY A 273 5.37 -3.03 16.62
N LYS A 274 5.25 -3.34 15.32
CA LYS A 274 6.16 -4.25 14.66
C LYS A 274 7.59 -3.72 14.64
N PHE A 275 7.80 -2.45 14.34
CA PHE A 275 9.10 -1.81 14.36
C PHE A 275 9.77 -1.92 15.74
N LEU A 276 9.03 -1.66 16.81
CA LEU A 276 9.55 -1.80 18.19
C LEU A 276 9.98 -3.25 18.44
N ASN A 277 9.18 -4.24 18.05
CA ASN A 277 9.54 -5.65 18.16
C ASN A 277 10.76 -6.02 17.32
N ASP A 278 10.90 -5.47 16.10
CA ASP A 278 12.08 -5.68 15.27
C ASP A 278 13.35 -5.14 15.94
N VAL A 279 13.27 -3.96 16.60
CA VAL A 279 14.39 -3.38 17.35
C VAL A 279 14.72 -4.22 18.59
N TYR A 280 13.73 -4.72 19.34
CA TYR A 280 13.96 -5.69 20.42
C TYR A 280 14.65 -6.95 19.91
N GLY A 281 14.23 -7.49 18.78
CA GLY A 281 14.86 -8.65 18.13
C GLY A 281 16.33 -8.42 17.75
N LEU A 282 16.72 -7.19 17.38
CA LEU A 282 18.11 -6.84 17.12
C LEU A 282 18.95 -6.89 18.40
N VAL A 283 18.38 -6.51 19.53
CA VAL A 283 19.06 -6.58 20.84
C VAL A 283 19.17 -8.03 21.32
N GLU A 284 18.10 -8.81 21.25
CA GLU A 284 18.08 -10.23 21.66
C GLU A 284 19.03 -11.10 20.83
N SER A 285 19.05 -10.88 19.51
CA SER A 285 19.96 -11.59 18.59
C SER A 285 21.43 -11.14 18.72
N LYS A 286 21.73 -10.17 19.60
CA LYS A 286 23.04 -9.57 19.76
C LYS A 286 23.59 -8.92 18.47
N ALA A 287 22.73 -8.56 17.54
CA ALA A 287 23.11 -7.77 16.37
C ALA A 287 23.64 -6.39 16.79
N THR A 288 23.09 -5.85 17.87
CA THR A 288 23.65 -4.70 18.60
C THR A 288 23.60 -4.94 20.10
N SER A 289 24.53 -4.33 20.81
CA SER A 289 24.55 -4.28 22.30
C SER A 289 24.43 -2.86 22.81
N ASP A 290 24.24 -1.88 21.90
CA ASP A 290 24.36 -0.46 22.21
C ASP A 290 23.07 0.16 22.72
N ILE A 291 21.93 -0.53 22.51
CA ILE A 291 20.63 -0.14 23.03
C ILE A 291 20.41 -0.76 24.40
N THR A 292 20.06 0.06 25.39
CA THR A 292 19.77 -0.39 26.78
C THR A 292 18.27 -0.45 27.05
N ASP A 293 17.48 0.46 26.45
CA ASP A 293 16.04 0.51 26.61
C ASP A 293 15.37 1.16 25.39
N ILE A 294 14.09 0.84 25.17
CA ILE A 294 13.27 1.38 24.10
C ILE A 294 11.95 1.82 24.69
N THR A 295 11.64 3.10 24.52
CA THR A 295 10.40 3.68 25.05
C THR A 295 9.65 4.42 23.94
N ASN A 296 8.38 4.11 23.74
CA ASN A 296 7.50 4.90 22.89
C ASN A 296 6.86 6.01 23.73
N GLN A 297 7.19 7.25 23.42
CA GLN A 297 6.67 8.47 24.05
C GLN A 297 5.84 9.30 23.06
N SER A 298 5.42 8.70 21.97
CA SER A 298 4.58 9.38 20.97
C SER A 298 3.28 9.87 21.58
N SER A 299 2.78 10.99 21.10
CA SER A 299 1.58 11.64 21.61
C SER A 299 0.85 12.38 20.50
N LYS A 300 -0.18 13.17 20.86
CA LYS A 300 -0.84 14.07 19.90
C LYS A 300 0.10 15.16 19.33
N GLU A 301 1.21 15.42 20.00
CA GLU A 301 2.22 16.39 19.55
C GLU A 301 3.14 15.83 18.45
N GLY A 302 3.18 14.51 18.27
CA GLY A 302 3.96 13.86 17.23
C GLY A 302 4.59 12.54 17.66
N ILE A 303 5.37 11.96 16.77
CA ILE A 303 6.15 10.75 16.99
C ILE A 303 7.36 11.06 17.86
N ARG A 304 7.55 10.26 18.91
CA ARG A 304 8.72 10.29 19.76
C ARG A 304 9.03 8.87 20.27
N ILE A 305 9.90 8.16 19.54
CA ILE A 305 10.40 6.84 19.96
C ILE A 305 11.83 7.02 20.45
N VAL A 306 12.08 6.71 21.71
CA VAL A 306 13.36 6.95 22.39
C VAL A 306 14.10 5.61 22.56
N LEU A 307 15.32 5.55 22.05
CA LEU A 307 16.26 4.46 22.24
C LEU A 307 17.35 4.96 23.20
N GLU A 308 17.43 4.39 24.41
CA GLU A 308 18.50 4.72 25.35
C GLU A 308 19.77 3.96 24.97
N LEU A 309 20.89 4.68 24.86
CA LEU A 309 22.16 4.11 24.40
C LEU A 309 23.11 3.85 25.56
N LYS A 310 23.99 2.88 25.38
CA LYS A 310 25.16 2.68 26.27
C LYS A 310 26.16 3.81 26.10
N LYS A 311 26.94 4.05 27.11
CA LYS A 311 28.07 4.98 27.04
C LYS A 311 29.08 4.52 25.99
N GLY A 312 29.35 5.41 25.00
CA GLY A 312 30.30 5.13 23.91
C GLY A 312 29.74 4.26 22.80
N ALA A 313 28.39 4.19 22.65
CA ALA A 313 27.74 3.52 21.55
C ALA A 313 28.14 4.13 20.20
N ASP A 314 28.32 3.28 19.20
CA ASP A 314 28.57 3.72 17.82
C ASP A 314 27.22 4.12 17.17
N ILE A 315 26.94 5.42 17.21
CA ILE A 315 25.67 5.99 16.73
C ILE A 315 25.49 5.76 15.23
N GLU A 316 26.54 5.95 14.43
CA GLU A 316 26.48 5.81 12.97
C GLU A 316 26.22 4.35 12.55
N ALA A 317 26.93 3.42 13.18
CA ALA A 317 26.73 1.99 12.95
C ALA A 317 25.32 1.54 13.35
N LEU A 318 24.81 2.06 14.48
CA LEU A 318 23.45 1.75 14.96
C LEU A 318 22.38 2.32 14.04
N GLU A 319 22.54 3.56 13.59
CA GLU A 319 21.63 4.20 12.63
C GLU A 319 21.55 3.40 11.33
N ASN A 320 22.68 3.03 10.76
CA ASN A 320 22.75 2.18 9.57
C ASN A 320 22.11 0.80 9.80
N LEU A 321 22.29 0.21 10.98
CA LEU A 321 21.67 -1.06 11.35
C LEU A 321 20.14 -0.94 11.37
N LEU A 322 19.60 0.13 12.00
CA LEU A 322 18.16 0.37 12.07
C LEU A 322 17.56 0.56 10.67
N TYR A 323 18.15 1.40 9.81
CA TYR A 323 17.68 1.58 8.43
C TYR A 323 17.72 0.29 7.61
N LYS A 324 18.74 -0.55 7.77
CA LYS A 324 18.91 -1.78 6.97
C LYS A 324 18.05 -2.95 7.47
N LYS A 325 17.78 -3.02 8.77
CA LYS A 325 17.17 -4.20 9.41
C LYS A 325 15.73 -3.99 9.86
N THR A 326 15.25 -2.76 9.86
CA THR A 326 13.88 -2.42 10.27
C THR A 326 13.17 -1.62 9.17
N LYS A 327 11.89 -1.31 9.41
CA LYS A 327 11.10 -0.45 8.52
C LYS A 327 11.35 1.05 8.70
N LEU A 328 12.38 1.45 9.44
CA LEU A 328 12.75 2.86 9.55
C LEU A 328 13.27 3.44 8.22
N GLU A 329 13.76 2.60 7.31
CA GLU A 329 13.84 2.86 5.88
C GLU A 329 12.89 1.88 5.16
N ASP A 330 11.96 2.39 4.40
CA ASP A 330 11.01 1.57 3.64
C ASP A 330 10.77 2.16 2.24
N THR A 331 10.17 1.38 1.38
CA THR A 331 9.92 1.75 0.00
C THR A 331 8.43 1.97 -0.23
N PHE A 332 8.06 3.17 -0.68
CA PHE A 332 6.73 3.47 -1.19
C PHE A 332 6.68 3.17 -2.70
N GLY A 333 5.86 2.20 -3.08
CA GLY A 333 5.64 1.88 -4.49
C GLY A 333 4.67 2.89 -5.11
N VAL A 334 5.13 3.64 -6.11
CA VAL A 334 4.31 4.61 -6.83
C VAL A 334 3.64 3.95 -8.03
N ASN A 335 2.34 4.12 -8.16
CA ASN A 335 1.54 3.84 -9.36
C ASN A 335 0.40 4.86 -9.42
N MET A 336 0.59 5.93 -10.21
CA MET A 336 -0.35 7.03 -10.33
C MET A 336 -1.48 6.67 -11.29
N LEU A 337 -2.28 5.66 -10.91
CA LEU A 337 -3.42 5.16 -11.65
C LEU A 337 -4.70 5.84 -11.19
N ALA A 338 -5.44 6.44 -12.09
CA ALA A 338 -6.75 7.06 -11.83
C ALA A 338 -7.72 6.81 -12.99
N VAL A 339 -9.01 7.05 -12.76
CA VAL A 339 -10.02 6.97 -13.83
C VAL A 339 -10.06 8.30 -14.57
N ALA A 340 -9.65 8.28 -15.84
CA ALA A 340 -9.72 9.42 -16.75
C ALA A 340 -10.65 9.07 -17.92
N ASP A 341 -11.62 9.93 -18.22
CA ASP A 341 -12.60 9.74 -19.29
C ASP A 341 -13.23 8.32 -19.31
N GLY A 342 -13.55 7.79 -18.10
CA GLY A 342 -14.16 6.47 -17.90
C GLY A 342 -13.21 5.27 -18.06
N ARG A 343 -11.90 5.47 -18.13
CA ARG A 343 -10.88 4.42 -18.27
C ARG A 343 -9.79 4.55 -17.22
N PRO A 344 -9.29 3.44 -16.68
CA PRO A 344 -8.12 3.49 -15.80
C PRO A 344 -6.86 3.82 -16.61
N GLU A 345 -6.13 4.85 -16.19
CA GLU A 345 -4.92 5.30 -16.86
C GLU A 345 -3.83 5.64 -15.84
N THR A 346 -2.60 5.18 -16.09
CA THR A 346 -1.43 5.55 -15.30
C THR A 346 -0.76 6.76 -15.94
N MET A 347 -0.57 7.82 -15.15
CA MET A 347 -0.15 9.12 -15.67
C MET A 347 0.95 9.72 -14.81
N GLY A 348 1.85 10.48 -15.45
CA GLY A 348 2.79 11.36 -14.75
C GLY A 348 2.11 12.59 -14.12
N VAL A 349 2.89 13.41 -13.44
CA VAL A 349 2.38 14.59 -12.72
C VAL A 349 1.80 15.65 -13.67
N VAL A 350 2.47 15.91 -14.80
CA VAL A 350 2.03 16.94 -15.77
C VAL A 350 0.68 16.56 -16.43
N PRO A 351 0.46 15.33 -16.91
CA PRO A 351 -0.85 14.88 -17.37
C PRO A 351 -1.98 15.01 -16.31
N ILE A 352 -1.70 14.67 -15.05
CA ILE A 352 -2.67 14.83 -13.96
C ILE A 352 -3.07 16.30 -13.79
N ILE A 353 -2.10 17.21 -13.77
CA ILE A 353 -2.35 18.66 -13.70
C ILE A 353 -3.12 19.15 -14.93
N ARG A 354 -2.81 18.63 -16.12
CA ARG A 354 -3.56 18.95 -17.36
C ARG A 354 -5.03 18.61 -17.23
N HIS A 355 -5.36 17.41 -16.75
CA HIS A 355 -6.76 17.00 -16.53
C HIS A 355 -7.44 17.88 -15.50
N HIS A 356 -6.75 18.19 -14.39
CA HIS A 356 -7.28 19.09 -13.38
C HIS A 356 -7.59 20.49 -13.97
N VAL A 357 -6.65 21.09 -14.71
CA VAL A 357 -6.84 22.41 -15.31
C VAL A 357 -7.97 22.39 -16.34
N LYS A 358 -8.07 21.33 -17.18
CA LYS A 358 -9.20 21.15 -18.11
C LYS A 358 -10.54 21.18 -17.35
N PHE A 359 -10.62 20.44 -16.25
CA PHE A 359 -11.80 20.40 -15.41
C PHE A 359 -12.09 21.76 -14.72
N GLN A 360 -11.05 22.52 -14.30
CA GLN A 360 -11.25 23.87 -13.76
C GLN A 360 -11.90 24.83 -14.77
N TYR A 361 -11.47 24.79 -16.04
CA TYR A 361 -12.11 25.57 -17.08
C TYR A 361 -13.56 25.14 -17.34
N GLU A 362 -13.85 23.84 -17.28
CA GLU A 362 -15.21 23.30 -17.47
C GLU A 362 -16.15 23.81 -16.36
N ILE A 363 -15.79 23.63 -15.10
CA ILE A 363 -16.64 24.07 -13.98
C ILE A 363 -16.76 25.60 -13.92
N ALA A 364 -15.70 26.36 -14.25
CA ALA A 364 -15.74 27.80 -14.32
C ALA A 364 -16.69 28.27 -15.47
N THR A 365 -16.58 27.68 -16.64
CA THR A 365 -17.48 27.99 -17.77
C THR A 365 -18.93 27.78 -17.37
N ARG A 366 -19.28 26.61 -16.83
CA ARG A 366 -20.65 26.30 -16.40
C ARG A 366 -21.14 27.23 -15.29
N LYS A 367 -20.27 27.58 -14.34
CA LYS A 367 -20.55 28.56 -13.29
C LYS A 367 -20.93 29.90 -13.86
N TYR A 368 -20.07 30.47 -14.72
CA TYR A 368 -20.30 31.81 -15.27
C TYR A 368 -21.46 31.87 -16.27
N GLN A 369 -21.71 30.77 -17.02
CA GLN A 369 -22.93 30.66 -17.84
C GLN A 369 -24.18 30.71 -16.97
N THR A 370 -24.21 29.99 -15.86
CA THR A 370 -25.35 30.00 -14.93
C THR A 370 -25.53 31.35 -14.26
N LEU A 371 -24.44 32.01 -13.86
CA LEU A 371 -24.46 33.34 -13.28
C LEU A 371 -24.92 34.39 -14.31
N LEU A 372 -24.42 34.33 -15.54
CA LEU A 372 -24.81 35.24 -16.64
C LEU A 372 -26.29 35.09 -16.93
N ALA A 373 -26.82 33.88 -17.07
CA ALA A 373 -28.24 33.64 -17.30
C ALA A 373 -29.12 34.25 -16.19
N LYS A 374 -28.71 34.07 -14.92
CA LYS A 374 -29.43 34.68 -13.79
C LYS A 374 -29.41 36.23 -13.81
N GLU A 375 -28.26 36.82 -14.14
CA GLU A 375 -28.17 38.27 -14.24
C GLU A 375 -28.94 38.81 -15.47
N GLN A 376 -28.99 38.07 -16.60
CA GLN A 376 -29.82 38.42 -17.77
C GLN A 376 -31.29 38.35 -17.43
N ASP A 377 -31.77 37.28 -16.74
CA ASP A 377 -33.13 37.19 -16.23
C ASP A 377 -33.49 38.36 -15.30
N LYS A 378 -32.56 38.76 -14.43
CA LYS A 378 -32.70 39.87 -13.51
C LYS A 378 -32.74 41.20 -14.24
N LYS A 379 -31.89 41.43 -15.24
CA LYS A 379 -31.86 42.59 -16.12
C LYS A 379 -33.20 42.75 -16.83
N GLU A 380 -33.74 41.68 -17.44
CA GLU A 380 -35.03 41.69 -18.11
C GLU A 380 -36.14 42.25 -17.21
N ILE A 381 -36.21 41.74 -15.95
CA ILE A 381 -37.20 42.19 -14.97
C ILE A 381 -36.98 43.65 -14.58
N GLN A 382 -35.72 44.03 -14.29
CA GLN A 382 -35.39 45.41 -13.90
C GLN A 382 -35.71 46.43 -14.98
N GLU A 383 -35.36 46.14 -16.24
CA GLU A 383 -35.70 47.00 -17.38
C GLU A 383 -37.23 47.19 -17.52
N GLY A 384 -37.98 46.08 -17.30
CA GLY A 384 -39.45 46.12 -17.29
C GLY A 384 -40.00 47.03 -16.17
N LEU A 385 -39.46 46.90 -14.98
CA LEU A 385 -39.87 47.71 -13.82
C LEU A 385 -39.50 49.18 -13.99
N ILE A 386 -38.30 49.52 -14.49
CA ILE A 386 -37.87 50.88 -14.77
C ILE A 386 -38.78 51.52 -15.82
N ARG A 387 -39.04 50.77 -16.91
CA ARG A 387 -39.96 51.26 -17.97
C ARG A 387 -41.39 51.44 -17.43
N ALA A 388 -41.86 50.52 -16.53
CA ALA A 388 -43.17 50.63 -15.89
C ALA A 388 -43.26 51.86 -14.98
N CYS A 389 -42.20 52.20 -14.23
CA CYS A 389 -42.16 53.43 -13.41
C CYS A 389 -42.35 54.69 -14.25
N ASN A 390 -41.80 54.72 -15.47
CA ASN A 390 -41.96 55.89 -16.38
C ASN A 390 -43.40 56.05 -16.94
N VAL A 391 -44.20 54.99 -16.95
CA VAL A 391 -45.58 55.00 -17.42
C VAL A 391 -46.57 54.55 -16.33
N ILE A 392 -46.25 54.81 -15.10
CA ILE A 392 -46.95 54.26 -13.94
C ILE A 392 -48.41 54.65 -13.87
N ASP A 393 -48.74 55.88 -14.22
CA ASP A 393 -50.14 56.34 -14.24
C ASP A 393 -50.98 55.56 -15.23
N LEU A 394 -50.42 55.22 -16.41
CA LEU A 394 -51.06 54.35 -17.40
C LEU A 394 -51.28 52.93 -16.85
N ILE A 395 -50.27 52.39 -16.17
CA ILE A 395 -50.36 51.03 -15.58
C ILE A 395 -51.41 51.02 -14.47
N ILE A 396 -51.49 52.04 -13.63
CA ILE A 396 -52.52 52.14 -12.59
C ILE A 396 -53.92 52.25 -13.26
N GLU A 397 -54.05 52.97 -14.35
CA GLU A 397 -55.30 53.05 -15.10
C GLU A 397 -55.71 51.70 -15.72
N ILE A 398 -54.77 50.97 -16.32
CA ILE A 398 -54.98 49.63 -16.82
C ILE A 398 -55.44 48.67 -15.70
N LEU A 399 -54.73 48.65 -14.56
CA LEU A 399 -55.08 47.80 -13.42
C LEU A 399 -56.46 48.06 -12.86
N ARG A 400 -56.83 49.36 -12.73
CA ARG A 400 -58.15 49.75 -12.24
C ARG A 400 -59.29 49.52 -13.26
N GLY A 401 -58.97 49.56 -14.53
CA GLY A 401 -59.89 49.34 -15.59
C GLY A 401 -60.11 47.87 -16.03
N SER A 402 -59.19 47.02 -15.63
CA SER A 402 -59.20 45.57 -15.96
C SER A 402 -60.20 44.80 -15.13
N ARG A 403 -60.83 43.79 -15.73
CA ARG A 403 -61.78 42.88 -15.05
C ARG A 403 -61.11 41.72 -14.37
N SER A 404 -59.94 41.35 -14.83
CA SER A 404 -59.13 40.24 -14.30
C SER A 404 -57.64 40.53 -14.42
N ILE A 405 -56.81 39.81 -13.64
CA ILE A 405 -55.33 39.86 -13.73
C ILE A 405 -54.91 39.41 -15.14
N LYS A 406 -55.63 38.46 -15.76
CA LYS A 406 -55.36 37.97 -17.10
C LYS A 406 -55.51 39.05 -18.15
N ASP A 407 -56.59 39.89 -18.06
CA ASP A 407 -56.81 41.00 -18.97
C ASP A 407 -55.76 42.09 -18.80
N ALA A 408 -55.41 42.42 -17.57
CA ALA A 408 -54.34 43.36 -17.28
C ALA A 408 -52.98 42.87 -17.86
N LYS A 409 -52.66 41.58 -17.67
CA LYS A 409 -51.44 40.97 -18.20
C LYS A 409 -51.40 41.00 -19.70
N ALA A 410 -52.52 40.62 -20.40
CA ALA A 410 -52.65 40.66 -21.86
C ALA A 410 -52.51 42.08 -22.42
N CYS A 411 -52.97 43.09 -21.68
CA CYS A 411 -52.74 44.47 -22.07
C CYS A 411 -51.29 44.90 -21.98
N LEU A 412 -50.62 44.48 -20.91
CA LEU A 412 -49.19 44.79 -20.69
C LEU A 412 -48.29 44.08 -21.72
N THR A 413 -48.62 42.83 -22.10
CA THR A 413 -47.79 42.02 -23.04
C THR A 413 -48.12 42.34 -24.51
N ASP A 414 -49.37 42.28 -24.88
CA ASP A 414 -49.84 42.31 -26.30
C ASP A 414 -50.59 43.58 -26.68
N GLY A 415 -50.69 44.55 -25.76
CA GLY A 415 -51.45 45.76 -25.98
C GLY A 415 -52.96 45.52 -26.12
N ASN A 416 -53.49 44.37 -25.68
CA ASN A 416 -54.94 44.07 -25.82
C ASN A 416 -55.77 44.89 -24.83
N THR A 417 -56.62 45.75 -25.37
CA THR A 417 -57.41 46.68 -24.56
C THR A 417 -58.93 46.31 -24.55
N ASP A 418 -59.34 45.14 -25.06
CA ASP A 418 -60.73 44.77 -25.29
C ASP A 418 -61.61 44.70 -24.01
N HIS A 419 -61.01 44.32 -22.89
CA HIS A 419 -61.67 44.16 -21.59
C HIS A 419 -61.27 45.18 -20.54
N ILE A 420 -60.67 46.31 -20.97
CA ILE A 420 -60.20 47.38 -20.08
C ILE A 420 -60.98 48.67 -20.33
N THR A 421 -61.42 49.26 -19.20
CA THR A 421 -62.07 50.54 -19.20
C THR A 421 -61.12 51.66 -18.95
N PHE A 422 -60.81 52.48 -19.95
CA PHE A 422 -59.97 53.65 -19.85
C PHE A 422 -60.73 54.90 -19.53
N LYS A 423 -60.14 55.80 -18.75
CA LYS A 423 -60.69 57.11 -18.47
C LYS A 423 -60.45 58.09 -19.62
N ASN A 424 -59.32 57.96 -20.30
CA ASN A 424 -58.90 58.83 -21.39
C ASN A 424 -58.68 58.02 -22.68
N PRO A 425 -59.12 58.48 -23.85
CA PRO A 425 -58.89 57.82 -25.17
C PRO A 425 -57.37 57.72 -25.49
N SER A 426 -56.55 58.68 -25.04
CA SER A 426 -55.10 58.69 -25.22
C SER A 426 -54.44 57.57 -24.49
N SER A 427 -54.92 57.24 -23.28
CA SER A 427 -54.39 56.10 -22.48
C SER A 427 -54.60 54.77 -23.19
N LYS A 428 -55.76 54.60 -23.90
CA LYS A 428 -56.02 53.40 -24.67
C LYS A 428 -55.01 53.23 -25.81
N ILE A 429 -54.73 54.35 -26.56
CA ILE A 429 -53.72 54.31 -27.64
C ILE A 429 -52.32 53.99 -27.10
N MET A 430 -51.95 54.60 -26.00
CA MET A 430 -50.64 54.33 -25.34
C MET A 430 -50.58 52.88 -24.83
N ALA A 431 -51.68 52.35 -24.28
CA ALA A 431 -51.75 50.98 -23.78
C ALA A 431 -51.57 49.94 -24.90
N GLN A 432 -52.12 50.24 -26.12
CA GLN A 432 -51.93 49.37 -27.30
C GLN A 432 -50.48 49.28 -27.82
N GLN A 433 -49.59 50.18 -27.38
CA GLN A 433 -48.18 50.20 -27.72
C GLN A 433 -47.30 49.48 -26.65
N LEU A 434 -47.89 48.98 -25.59
CA LEU A 434 -47.17 48.24 -24.56
C LEU A 434 -46.81 46.85 -25.10
N ASN A 435 -45.56 46.42 -24.83
CA ASN A 435 -44.98 45.16 -25.27
C ASN A 435 -44.02 44.67 -24.21
N PHE A 436 -44.46 44.55 -22.97
CA PHE A 436 -43.66 43.92 -21.92
C PHE A 436 -43.60 42.42 -22.17
N THR A 437 -42.48 41.79 -21.74
CA THR A 437 -42.42 40.31 -21.74
C THR A 437 -43.38 39.76 -20.67
N ASP A 438 -43.70 38.47 -20.78
CA ASP A 438 -44.54 37.79 -19.79
C ASP A 438 -43.99 37.89 -18.37
N ARG A 439 -42.66 37.79 -18.22
CA ARG A 439 -41.95 37.95 -16.94
C ARG A 439 -42.00 39.38 -16.43
N GLN A 440 -41.80 40.36 -17.30
CA GLN A 440 -41.90 41.77 -16.94
C GLN A 440 -43.33 42.12 -16.50
N ALA A 441 -44.33 41.70 -17.24
CA ALA A 441 -45.72 41.92 -16.87
C ALA A 441 -46.10 41.29 -15.54
N GLN A 442 -45.60 40.07 -15.26
CA GLN A 442 -45.80 39.43 -13.97
C GLN A 442 -45.14 40.21 -12.84
N ALA A 443 -43.91 40.65 -13.02
CA ALA A 443 -43.18 41.45 -12.00
C ALA A 443 -43.86 42.82 -11.74
N ILE A 444 -44.42 43.44 -12.77
CA ILE A 444 -45.18 44.70 -12.66
C ILE A 444 -46.48 44.47 -11.86
N LEU A 445 -47.20 43.38 -12.11
CA LEU A 445 -48.43 43.03 -11.39
C LEU A 445 -48.19 42.69 -9.93
N GLU A 446 -47.03 42.17 -9.60
CA GLU A 446 -46.60 41.81 -8.23
C GLU A 446 -45.90 42.97 -7.51
N MET A 447 -45.69 44.10 -8.19
CA MET A 447 -44.95 45.24 -7.62
C MET A 447 -45.70 45.88 -6.48
N ARG A 448 -45.02 46.07 -5.37
CA ARG A 448 -45.58 46.70 -4.18
C ARG A 448 -45.53 48.23 -4.35
N LEU A 449 -46.60 48.92 -3.92
CA LEU A 449 -46.75 50.38 -4.08
C LEU A 449 -45.59 51.23 -3.52
N TYR A 450 -44.94 50.78 -2.44
CA TYR A 450 -43.81 51.52 -1.90
C TYR A 450 -42.60 51.56 -2.84
N LYS A 451 -42.49 50.66 -3.78
CA LYS A 451 -41.42 50.66 -4.80
C LYS A 451 -41.49 51.82 -5.77
N LEU A 452 -42.58 52.61 -5.73
CA LEU A 452 -42.79 53.79 -6.53
C LEU A 452 -42.21 55.07 -5.87
N ILE A 453 -41.67 54.97 -4.66
CA ILE A 453 -41.04 56.08 -4.00
C ILE A 453 -39.71 56.39 -4.71
N GLY A 454 -39.37 57.68 -4.91
CA GLY A 454 -38.19 58.07 -5.66
C GLY A 454 -36.88 57.44 -5.20
N LEU A 455 -36.65 57.30 -3.90
CA LEU A 455 -35.49 56.60 -3.36
C LEU A 455 -35.43 55.09 -3.75
N GLU A 456 -36.58 54.43 -3.89
CA GLU A 456 -36.64 53.01 -4.30
C GLU A 456 -36.37 52.88 -5.81
N ILE A 457 -36.78 53.87 -6.60
CA ILE A 457 -36.47 53.93 -8.06
C ILE A 457 -34.97 54.13 -8.27
N GLU A 458 -34.35 55.05 -7.52
CA GLU A 458 -32.88 55.25 -7.54
C GLU A 458 -32.15 54.00 -7.13
N ALA A 459 -32.62 53.29 -6.10
CA ALA A 459 -32.07 52.00 -5.68
C ALA A 459 -32.20 50.94 -6.76
N LEU A 460 -33.34 50.86 -7.46
CA LEU A 460 -33.56 49.95 -8.61
C LEU A 460 -32.64 50.26 -9.79
N MET A 461 -32.43 51.54 -10.10
CA MET A 461 -31.48 51.98 -11.15
C MET A 461 -30.04 51.60 -10.80
N LYS A 462 -29.61 51.80 -9.57
CA LYS A 462 -28.29 51.42 -9.09
C LYS A 462 -28.11 49.87 -9.14
N GLU A 463 -29.10 49.13 -8.70
CA GLU A 463 -29.08 47.65 -8.80
C GLU A 463 -29.01 47.16 -10.25
N HIS A 464 -29.67 47.90 -11.17
CA HIS A 464 -29.63 47.60 -12.62
C HIS A 464 -28.19 47.88 -13.17
N ASP A 465 -27.56 49.00 -12.79
CA ASP A 465 -26.20 49.28 -13.20
C ASP A 465 -25.23 48.20 -12.70
N GLU A 466 -25.36 47.78 -11.44
CA GLU A 466 -24.58 46.65 -10.88
C GLU A 466 -24.83 45.34 -11.66
N THR A 467 -26.05 45.08 -12.09
CA THR A 467 -26.41 43.90 -12.91
C THR A 467 -25.74 43.98 -14.29
N LEU A 468 -25.73 45.16 -14.95
CA LEU A 468 -25.03 45.37 -16.21
C LEU A 468 -23.52 45.20 -16.09
N GLU A 469 -22.91 45.67 -15.02
CA GLU A 469 -21.47 45.46 -14.73
C GLU A 469 -21.15 43.98 -14.54
N ASN A 470 -22.03 43.21 -13.84
CA ASN A 470 -21.88 41.79 -13.66
C ASN A 470 -21.99 41.04 -14.98
N ILE A 471 -22.98 41.39 -15.82
CA ILE A 471 -23.15 40.77 -17.15
C ILE A 471 -21.88 40.98 -17.99
N ALA A 472 -21.43 42.24 -18.13
CA ALA A 472 -20.22 42.54 -18.91
C ALA A 472 -18.99 41.81 -18.40
N LYS A 473 -18.85 41.68 -17.08
CA LYS A 473 -17.76 40.90 -16.44
C LYS A 473 -17.87 39.40 -16.73
N TYR A 474 -19.07 38.84 -16.68
CA TYR A 474 -19.25 37.40 -16.92
C TYR A 474 -19.09 37.08 -18.42
N GLU A 475 -19.53 37.96 -19.32
CA GLU A 475 -19.27 37.85 -20.76
C GLU A 475 -17.78 37.91 -21.07
N ASP A 476 -17.02 38.87 -20.51
CA ASP A 476 -15.54 38.92 -20.65
C ASP A 476 -14.86 37.64 -20.18
N ILE A 477 -15.30 37.07 -19.03
CA ILE A 477 -14.75 35.83 -18.50
C ILE A 477 -15.05 34.64 -19.43
N LEU A 478 -16.23 34.58 -20.04
CA LEU A 478 -16.64 33.51 -20.93
C LEU A 478 -15.99 33.60 -22.32
N GLU A 479 -15.86 34.83 -22.86
CA GLU A 479 -15.28 35.06 -24.17
C GLU A 479 -13.77 34.97 -24.21
N HIS A 480 -13.11 35.37 -23.11
CA HIS A 480 -11.66 35.49 -23.05
C HIS A 480 -11.05 34.45 -22.09
N ARG A 481 -10.38 33.43 -22.63
CA ARG A 481 -9.68 32.41 -21.83
C ARG A 481 -8.69 33.02 -20.83
N SER A 482 -8.06 34.15 -21.16
CA SER A 482 -7.13 34.87 -20.28
C SER A 482 -7.83 35.47 -19.05
N SER A 483 -9.05 35.99 -19.20
CA SER A 483 -9.87 36.53 -18.11
C SER A 483 -10.33 35.40 -17.19
N MET A 484 -10.78 34.29 -17.75
CA MET A 484 -11.13 33.08 -16.99
C MET A 484 -9.91 32.54 -16.20
N ALA A 485 -8.73 32.46 -16.84
CA ALA A 485 -7.51 32.03 -16.18
C ALA A 485 -7.15 32.91 -14.98
N LYS A 486 -7.28 34.24 -15.11
CA LYS A 486 -7.02 35.18 -14.00
C LYS A 486 -7.93 34.91 -12.81
N VAL A 487 -9.21 34.60 -13.04
CA VAL A 487 -10.16 34.29 -11.97
C VAL A 487 -9.79 32.98 -11.26
N ILE A 488 -9.50 31.92 -12.03
CA ILE A 488 -9.10 30.63 -11.47
C ILE A 488 -7.81 30.77 -10.66
N ILE A 489 -6.80 31.46 -11.19
CA ILE A 489 -5.52 31.71 -10.51
C ILE A 489 -5.74 32.51 -9.21
N LYS A 490 -6.63 33.50 -9.23
CA LYS A 490 -6.97 34.30 -8.04
C LYS A 490 -7.60 33.41 -6.94
N GLU A 491 -8.53 32.54 -7.30
CA GLU A 491 -9.14 31.59 -6.36
C GLU A 491 -8.10 30.63 -5.80
N LEU A 492 -7.25 30.02 -6.65
CA LEU A 492 -6.17 29.12 -6.23
C LEU A 492 -5.17 29.79 -5.30
N THR A 493 -4.79 31.06 -5.60
CA THR A 493 -3.88 31.83 -4.77
C THR A 493 -4.49 32.10 -3.38
N ALA A 494 -5.80 32.39 -3.34
CA ALA A 494 -6.51 32.57 -2.07
C ALA A 494 -6.54 31.27 -1.25
N PHE A 495 -6.77 30.11 -1.86
CA PHE A 495 -6.70 28.82 -1.19
C PHE A 495 -5.28 28.51 -0.69
N LYS A 496 -4.25 28.75 -1.50
CA LYS A 496 -2.86 28.60 -1.07
C LYS A 496 -2.57 29.43 0.18
N LYS A 497 -3.01 30.70 0.21
CA LYS A 497 -2.82 31.57 1.37
C LYS A 497 -3.57 31.08 2.61
N ALA A 498 -4.77 30.54 2.44
CA ALA A 498 -5.62 30.11 3.55
C ALA A 498 -5.23 28.75 4.13
N TYR A 499 -4.75 27.80 3.31
CA TYR A 499 -4.56 26.40 3.66
C TYR A 499 -3.16 25.85 3.39
N GLY A 500 -2.26 26.63 2.79
CA GLY A 500 -0.87 26.24 2.55
C GLY A 500 -0.14 25.98 3.86
N LYS A 501 0.67 24.92 3.88
CA LYS A 501 1.56 24.55 4.99
C LYS A 501 2.98 24.41 4.46
N GLU A 502 3.94 24.55 5.34
CA GLU A 502 5.33 24.25 5.01
C GLU A 502 5.53 22.78 4.72
N ARG A 503 6.49 22.46 3.85
CA ARG A 503 6.88 21.09 3.54
C ARG A 503 7.44 20.40 4.77
N LYS A 504 7.01 19.17 5.01
CA LYS A 504 7.51 18.30 6.08
C LYS A 504 8.62 17.38 5.61
N THR A 505 8.44 16.74 4.43
CA THR A 505 9.35 15.75 3.92
C THR A 505 10.58 16.37 3.28
N VAL A 506 11.76 15.98 3.73
CA VAL A 506 13.05 16.38 3.13
C VAL A 506 13.33 15.51 1.90
N ILE A 507 13.92 16.09 0.86
CA ILE A 507 14.25 15.38 -0.38
C ILE A 507 15.76 15.46 -0.61
N ASP A 508 16.44 14.31 -0.62
CA ASP A 508 17.89 14.25 -0.79
C ASP A 508 18.30 12.93 -1.47
N ASN A 509 19.58 12.82 -1.80
CA ASN A 509 20.23 11.57 -2.22
C ASN A 509 21.07 11.06 -1.06
N LEU A 510 20.55 10.09 -0.33
CA LEU A 510 21.26 9.50 0.79
C LEU A 510 22.00 8.24 0.35
N LYS A 511 23.20 8.04 0.91
CA LYS A 511 23.94 6.78 0.73
C LYS A 511 23.10 5.61 1.27
N GLU A 512 23.17 4.46 0.60
CA GLU A 512 22.56 3.25 1.14
C GLU A 512 23.16 2.92 2.52
N ALA A 513 22.31 2.55 3.46
CA ALA A 513 22.75 2.10 4.77
C ALA A 513 23.60 0.82 4.63
N VAL A 514 24.84 0.88 4.99
CA VAL A 514 25.77 -0.26 4.94
C VAL A 514 26.00 -0.72 6.36
N VAL A 515 25.51 -1.90 6.67
CA VAL A 515 25.91 -2.57 7.92
C VAL A 515 27.28 -3.17 7.68
N ALA A 516 28.32 -2.59 8.31
CA ALA A 516 29.61 -3.23 8.36
C ALA A 516 29.42 -4.62 8.99
N ALA A 517 29.67 -5.67 8.23
CA ALA A 517 29.66 -7.01 8.78
C ALA A 517 30.66 -6.99 9.96
N LYS A 518 30.19 -7.24 11.19
CA LYS A 518 31.09 -7.51 12.31
C LYS A 518 32.04 -8.60 11.81
N LYS A 519 33.34 -8.30 11.67
CA LYS A 519 34.34 -9.31 11.43
C LYS A 519 34.28 -10.25 12.64
N ILE A 520 33.60 -11.37 12.48
CA ILE A 520 33.59 -12.43 13.46
C ILE A 520 35.01 -12.97 13.39
N GLU A 521 35.79 -12.87 14.47
CA GLU A 521 37.07 -13.51 14.55
C GLU A 521 36.85 -15.01 14.39
N GLU A 522 37.45 -15.57 13.36
CA GLU A 522 37.41 -17.02 13.14
C GLU A 522 38.18 -17.73 14.25
N GLN A 523 37.50 -18.66 14.89
CA GLN A 523 38.07 -19.49 15.97
C GLN A 523 37.73 -20.95 15.71
N ASP A 524 38.67 -21.83 15.99
CA ASP A 524 38.42 -23.26 15.99
C ASP A 524 37.65 -23.65 17.25
N VAL A 525 36.52 -24.31 17.04
CA VAL A 525 35.66 -24.81 18.12
C VAL A 525 35.39 -26.29 17.92
N VAL A 526 35.03 -26.98 18.99
CA VAL A 526 34.63 -28.40 18.91
C VAL A 526 33.13 -28.50 19.02
N PHE A 527 32.53 -29.06 17.99
CA PHE A 527 31.12 -29.43 17.98
C PHE A 527 30.91 -30.71 18.78
N LEU A 528 29.90 -30.70 19.65
CA LEU A 528 29.50 -31.83 20.48
C LEU A 528 28.01 -32.04 20.33
N MET A 529 27.56 -33.26 19.95
CA MET A 529 26.17 -33.65 19.96
C MET A 529 25.98 -35.01 20.61
N ASP A 530 25.07 -35.10 21.56
CA ASP A 530 24.75 -36.34 22.26
C ASP A 530 23.81 -37.26 21.43
N ARG A 531 23.49 -38.43 21.97
CA ARG A 531 22.56 -39.40 21.34
C ARG A 531 21.12 -38.94 21.26
N PHE A 532 20.75 -37.89 21.97
CA PHE A 532 19.40 -37.31 21.99
C PHE A 532 19.25 -36.07 21.09
N GLY A 533 20.32 -35.70 20.36
CA GLY A 533 20.31 -34.57 19.45
C GLY A 533 20.57 -33.21 20.12
N TYR A 534 21.02 -33.17 21.39
CA TYR A 534 21.44 -31.91 22.02
C TYR A 534 22.84 -31.53 21.54
N ALA A 535 22.95 -30.40 20.91
CA ALA A 535 24.17 -29.91 20.30
C ALA A 535 24.67 -28.61 20.95
N LYS A 536 25.97 -28.46 21.00
CA LYS A 536 26.69 -27.25 21.46
C LYS A 536 28.08 -27.18 20.87
N ILE A 537 28.75 -26.06 21.07
CA ILE A 537 30.16 -25.86 20.76
C ILE A 537 30.92 -25.46 22.02
N VAL A 538 32.18 -25.92 22.11
CA VAL A 538 33.12 -25.59 23.19
C VAL A 538 34.46 -25.20 22.59
N ASP A 539 35.28 -24.48 23.38
CA ASP A 539 36.68 -24.25 23.01
C ASP A 539 37.44 -25.54 22.83
N THR A 540 38.41 -25.60 21.94
CA THR A 540 39.33 -26.72 21.75
C THR A 540 40.06 -27.05 23.05
N SER A 541 40.48 -26.03 23.82
CA SER A 541 41.13 -26.19 25.13
C SER A 541 40.20 -26.79 26.20
N VAL A 542 38.89 -26.52 26.12
CA VAL A 542 37.87 -27.08 27.02
C VAL A 542 37.65 -28.56 26.67
N TYR A 543 37.58 -28.87 25.38
CA TYR A 543 37.43 -30.25 24.89
C TYR A 543 38.62 -31.10 25.29
N GLU A 544 39.86 -30.66 25.04
CA GLU A 544 41.06 -31.45 25.35
C GLU A 544 41.17 -31.78 26.86
N ARG A 545 40.73 -30.87 27.74
CA ARG A 545 40.67 -31.13 29.19
C ARG A 545 39.60 -32.12 29.61
N ASN A 546 38.60 -32.38 28.78
CA ASN A 546 37.44 -33.24 29.08
C ASN A 546 37.29 -34.36 28.04
N LYS A 547 38.32 -34.70 27.30
CA LYS A 547 38.28 -35.58 26.10
C LYS A 547 37.68 -36.95 26.37
N GLU A 548 38.09 -37.59 27.46
CA GLU A 548 37.55 -38.92 27.84
C GLU A 548 36.06 -38.86 28.14
N ALA A 549 35.62 -37.86 28.91
CA ALA A 549 34.21 -37.67 29.22
C ALA A 549 33.40 -37.30 27.99
N ALA A 550 33.96 -36.47 27.11
CA ALA A 550 33.30 -36.11 25.85
C ALA A 550 33.08 -37.33 24.95
N ASN A 551 34.09 -38.15 24.78
CA ASN A 551 34.02 -39.37 23.96
C ASN A 551 33.03 -40.42 24.52
N ALA A 552 32.79 -40.40 25.83
CA ALA A 552 31.83 -41.29 26.48
C ALA A 552 30.39 -40.77 26.38
N GLU A 553 30.18 -39.45 26.37
CA GLU A 553 28.85 -38.81 26.44
C GLU A 553 28.29 -38.41 25.07
N TYR A 554 29.15 -37.94 24.14
CA TYR A 554 28.74 -37.38 22.87
C TYR A 554 28.96 -38.36 21.72
N ARG A 555 27.97 -38.47 20.84
CA ARG A 555 28.00 -39.35 19.66
C ARG A 555 28.75 -38.75 18.48
N HIS A 556 28.61 -37.42 18.31
CA HIS A 556 29.26 -36.69 17.22
C HIS A 556 30.20 -35.62 17.82
N ILE A 557 31.44 -35.72 17.47
CA ILE A 557 32.53 -34.86 17.97
C ILE A 557 33.45 -34.54 16.80
N PHE A 558 33.61 -33.30 16.45
CA PHE A 558 34.59 -32.86 15.45
C PHE A 558 34.91 -31.37 15.63
N THR A 559 36.10 -30.99 15.16
CA THR A 559 36.54 -29.59 15.13
C THR A 559 36.03 -28.92 13.88
N CYS A 560 35.55 -27.67 14.01
CA CYS A 560 35.10 -26.81 12.91
C CYS A 560 35.38 -25.35 13.28
N LYS A 561 35.27 -24.45 12.31
CA LYS A 561 35.32 -23.03 12.59
C LYS A 561 33.96 -22.53 13.12
N ASN A 562 34.00 -21.55 14.02
CA ASN A 562 32.79 -20.92 14.54
C ASN A 562 31.92 -20.30 13.43
N THR A 563 32.50 -19.96 12.27
CA THR A 563 31.83 -19.38 11.09
C THR A 563 31.29 -20.44 10.09
N ASP A 564 31.61 -21.72 10.33
CA ASP A 564 31.26 -22.82 9.45
C ASP A 564 29.75 -23.19 9.55
N LYS A 565 29.34 -24.10 8.67
CA LYS A 565 28.03 -24.73 8.68
C LYS A 565 28.17 -26.23 8.83
N ILE A 566 27.22 -26.86 9.48
CA ILE A 566 27.16 -28.28 9.68
C ILE A 566 26.08 -28.86 8.73
N CYS A 567 26.47 -29.91 7.99
CA CYS A 567 25.58 -30.69 7.16
C CYS A 567 25.03 -31.85 7.96
N ILE A 568 23.72 -31.98 8.03
CA ILE A 568 22.98 -33.05 8.69
C ILE A 568 22.25 -33.84 7.59
N PHE A 569 22.74 -35.06 7.29
CA PHE A 569 22.11 -35.95 6.30
C PHE A 569 21.17 -36.93 6.99
N THR A 570 19.97 -37.13 6.44
CA THR A 570 18.91 -37.92 7.06
C THR A 570 18.56 -39.16 6.24
N ASP A 571 17.93 -40.12 6.91
CA ASP A 571 17.39 -41.36 6.30
C ASP A 571 16.34 -41.06 5.22
N LYS A 572 15.68 -39.89 5.24
CA LYS A 572 14.72 -39.48 4.21
C LYS A 572 15.39 -38.82 2.99
N GLY A 573 16.72 -38.89 2.91
CA GLY A 573 17.48 -38.36 1.77
C GLY A 573 17.55 -36.83 1.71
N GLN A 574 17.31 -36.15 2.83
CA GLN A 574 17.47 -34.70 2.96
C GLN A 574 18.83 -34.34 3.55
N MET A 575 19.26 -33.11 3.29
CA MET A 575 20.38 -32.49 3.99
C MET A 575 19.93 -31.17 4.55
N HIS A 576 20.07 -30.99 5.87
CA HIS A 576 19.82 -29.74 6.58
C HIS A 576 21.13 -29.04 6.91
N LEU A 577 21.13 -27.70 6.80
CA LEU A 577 22.27 -26.86 7.16
C LEU A 577 22.01 -26.15 8.49
N LEU A 578 22.93 -26.35 9.44
CA LEU A 578 22.99 -25.68 10.72
C LEU A 578 24.23 -24.77 10.76
N LYS A 579 24.07 -23.49 11.12
CA LYS A 579 25.22 -22.60 11.30
C LYS A 579 25.84 -22.83 12.66
N VAL A 580 27.16 -22.95 12.73
CA VAL A 580 27.90 -23.11 13.98
C VAL A 580 27.65 -21.91 14.90
N LEU A 581 27.48 -20.71 14.36
CA LEU A 581 27.13 -19.50 15.12
C LEU A 581 25.79 -19.56 15.85
N ASP A 582 24.87 -20.38 15.38
CA ASP A 582 23.53 -20.52 15.99
C ASP A 582 23.55 -21.51 17.18
N LEU A 583 24.66 -22.24 17.36
CA LEU A 583 24.85 -23.19 18.45
C LEU A 583 25.23 -22.48 19.77
N PRO A 584 24.74 -22.97 20.92
CA PRO A 584 25.16 -22.44 22.19
C PRO A 584 26.65 -22.68 22.40
N TYR A 585 27.36 -21.59 22.68
CA TYR A 585 28.75 -21.61 23.09
C TYR A 585 28.84 -21.59 24.62
N GLY A 586 29.29 -22.65 25.24
CA GLY A 586 29.17 -22.77 26.67
C GLY A 586 30.24 -23.60 27.36
N LYS A 587 30.01 -23.86 28.65
CA LYS A 587 30.87 -24.74 29.48
C LYS A 587 30.61 -26.20 29.13
N PHE A 588 31.59 -27.08 29.36
CA PHE A 588 31.46 -28.50 29.06
C PHE A 588 30.21 -29.15 29.70
N ARG A 589 29.83 -28.71 30.90
CA ARG A 589 28.66 -29.26 31.64
C ARG A 589 27.31 -28.73 31.19
N ASP A 590 27.26 -27.74 30.31
CA ASP A 590 26.00 -27.18 29.83
C ASP A 590 25.31 -28.21 28.87
N LYS A 591 23.98 -28.29 28.92
CA LYS A 591 23.23 -29.36 28.21
C LYS A 591 23.17 -29.18 26.68
N GLY A 592 23.43 -28.02 26.17
CA GLY A 592 23.24 -27.72 24.74
C GLY A 592 21.77 -27.48 24.35
N THR A 593 21.51 -27.36 23.03
CA THR A 593 20.17 -27.12 22.44
C THR A 593 19.86 -28.24 21.46
N PRO A 594 18.60 -28.75 21.41
CA PRO A 594 18.19 -29.71 20.40
C PRO A 594 18.37 -29.16 18.98
N ILE A 595 18.89 -29.96 18.05
CA ILE A 595 19.10 -29.53 16.66
C ILE A 595 17.79 -29.19 15.94
N ASP A 596 16.66 -29.76 16.36
CA ASP A 596 15.31 -29.45 15.89
C ASP A 596 14.95 -27.98 16.06
N ASN A 597 15.46 -27.33 17.11
CA ASN A 597 15.22 -25.92 17.40
C ASN A 597 16.17 -24.97 16.64
N LEU A 598 17.18 -25.51 15.98
CA LEU A 598 18.26 -24.73 15.35
C LEU A 598 18.21 -24.80 13.81
N CYS A 599 17.60 -25.84 13.25
CA CYS A 599 17.45 -26.02 11.81
C CYS A 599 16.12 -26.68 11.48
N ASN A 600 15.89 -27.03 10.19
CA ASN A 600 14.63 -27.62 9.74
C ASN A 600 14.58 -29.16 9.90
N TYR A 601 15.48 -29.74 10.67
CA TYR A 601 15.45 -31.16 11.02
C TYR A 601 14.29 -31.44 11.98
N ASP A 602 13.57 -32.53 11.78
CA ASP A 602 12.48 -33.00 12.66
C ASP A 602 12.75 -34.41 13.14
N SER A 603 13.18 -34.58 14.38
CA SER A 603 13.50 -35.85 15.00
C SER A 603 12.33 -36.84 15.12
N LYS A 604 11.08 -36.40 14.86
CA LYS A 604 9.89 -37.27 14.84
C LYS A 604 9.72 -37.97 13.49
N GLU A 605 10.18 -37.34 12.40
CA GLU A 605 9.94 -37.77 11.04
C GLU A 605 11.19 -38.40 10.39
N GLU A 606 12.40 -38.04 10.85
CA GLU A 606 13.65 -38.42 10.21
C GLU A 606 14.77 -38.72 11.23
N ASN A 607 15.74 -39.52 10.81
CA ASN A 607 16.90 -39.86 11.63
C ASN A 607 18.20 -39.33 10.99
N VAL A 608 19.14 -38.89 11.83
CA VAL A 608 20.48 -38.49 11.39
C VAL A 608 21.30 -39.71 10.98
N VAL A 609 21.71 -39.74 9.71
CA VAL A 609 22.58 -40.80 9.16
C VAL A 609 24.03 -40.38 9.19
N TYR A 610 24.33 -39.13 8.81
CA TYR A 610 25.68 -38.57 8.83
C TYR A 610 25.64 -37.08 9.14
N LEU A 611 26.70 -36.63 9.83
CA LEU A 611 26.82 -35.25 10.26
C LEU A 611 28.29 -34.84 10.22
N ALA A 612 28.59 -33.72 9.55
CA ALA A 612 29.95 -33.15 9.46
C ALA A 612 29.93 -31.67 9.11
N GLY A 613 31.03 -30.97 9.31
CA GLY A 613 31.22 -29.60 8.83
C GLY A 613 31.12 -29.49 7.30
N LEU A 614 30.58 -28.38 6.80
CA LEU A 614 30.41 -28.17 5.36
C LEU A 614 31.77 -28.17 4.63
N GLU A 615 32.81 -27.66 5.23
CA GLU A 615 34.19 -27.67 4.68
C GLU A 615 34.65 -29.11 4.44
N HIS A 616 34.44 -30.00 5.41
CA HIS A 616 34.78 -31.43 5.30
C HIS A 616 33.92 -32.10 4.19
N VAL A 617 32.62 -31.84 4.16
CA VAL A 617 31.74 -32.44 3.16
C VAL A 617 32.11 -31.97 1.74
N SER A 618 32.41 -30.69 1.58
CA SER A 618 32.71 -30.09 0.26
C SER A 618 34.07 -30.54 -0.31
N SER A 619 34.99 -30.96 0.53
CA SER A 619 36.31 -31.42 0.09
C SER A 619 36.37 -32.90 -0.28
N HIS A 620 35.28 -33.67 -0.05
CA HIS A 620 35.25 -35.10 -0.30
C HIS A 620 34.19 -35.49 -1.31
N ARG A 621 34.34 -36.67 -1.92
CA ARG A 621 33.25 -37.36 -2.64
C ARG A 621 32.44 -38.13 -1.61
N MET A 622 31.13 -37.95 -1.61
CA MET A 622 30.20 -38.52 -0.64
C MET A 622 29.49 -39.73 -1.21
N LEU A 623 29.64 -40.86 -0.56
CA LEU A 623 28.86 -42.10 -0.88
C LEU A 623 27.49 -41.99 -0.23
N PHE A 624 26.46 -42.40 -1.00
CA PHE A 624 25.10 -42.64 -0.52
C PHE A 624 24.73 -44.08 -0.79
N GLY A 625 24.21 -44.77 0.21
CA GLY A 625 23.72 -46.13 0.10
C GLY A 625 22.37 -46.30 0.78
N THR A 626 21.42 -46.93 0.12
CA THR A 626 20.04 -47.07 0.59
C THR A 626 19.68 -48.50 0.99
N LYS A 627 18.57 -48.67 1.68
CA LYS A 627 17.99 -49.92 2.16
C LYS A 627 17.76 -50.92 1.03
N TYR A 628 17.37 -50.46 -0.16
CA TYR A 628 17.17 -51.30 -1.32
C TYR A 628 18.41 -51.39 -2.24
N ALA A 629 19.58 -51.19 -1.64
CA ALA A 629 20.87 -51.35 -2.30
C ALA A 629 21.11 -50.38 -3.46
N MET A 630 20.46 -49.24 -3.48
CA MET A 630 20.78 -48.16 -4.42
C MET A 630 21.99 -47.38 -3.88
N ILE A 631 23.03 -47.27 -4.68
CA ILE A 631 24.29 -46.58 -4.32
C ILE A 631 24.68 -45.53 -5.35
N LYS A 632 25.30 -44.47 -4.91
CA LYS A 632 25.90 -43.43 -5.75
C LYS A 632 26.99 -42.67 -5.02
N VAL A 633 27.85 -42.02 -5.78
CA VAL A 633 28.79 -41.06 -5.27
C VAL A 633 28.34 -39.65 -5.72
N VAL A 634 28.41 -38.69 -4.83
CA VAL A 634 28.07 -37.28 -5.10
C VAL A 634 29.30 -36.43 -4.79
N ASP A 635 29.59 -35.46 -5.64
CA ASP A 635 30.60 -34.46 -5.33
C ASP A 635 30.16 -33.58 -4.15
N GLY A 636 30.97 -33.50 -3.10
CA GLY A 636 30.63 -32.74 -1.90
C GLY A 636 30.39 -31.24 -2.18
N MET A 637 30.98 -30.69 -3.24
CA MET A 637 30.72 -29.31 -3.66
C MET A 637 29.25 -29.06 -4.01
N GLU A 638 28.48 -30.08 -4.39
CA GLU A 638 27.05 -29.92 -4.64
C GLU A 638 26.22 -29.57 -3.40
N PHE A 639 26.77 -29.76 -2.21
CA PHE A 639 26.15 -29.43 -0.94
C PHE A 639 26.43 -28.00 -0.46
N VAL A 640 27.26 -27.25 -1.15
CA VAL A 640 27.49 -25.83 -0.89
C VAL A 640 26.30 -25.04 -1.47
N VAL A 641 25.26 -24.89 -0.65
CA VAL A 641 23.99 -24.26 -1.07
C VAL A 641 23.56 -23.16 -0.07
N ALA A 642 22.75 -22.21 -0.55
CA ALA A 642 22.20 -21.14 0.29
C ALA A 642 20.95 -21.59 1.09
N LYS A 643 20.24 -22.62 0.62
CA LYS A 643 19.01 -23.12 1.26
C LYS A 643 19.30 -23.88 2.54
N LYS A 644 18.49 -23.65 3.57
CA LYS A 644 18.60 -24.36 4.85
C LYS A 644 18.33 -25.87 4.73
N THR A 645 17.56 -26.31 3.75
CA THR A 645 17.25 -27.72 3.46
C THR A 645 17.33 -27.99 1.97
N THR A 646 17.93 -29.10 1.58
CA THR A 646 18.03 -29.55 0.18
C THR A 646 17.97 -31.08 0.10
N ALA A 647 17.44 -31.60 -1.00
CA ALA A 647 17.51 -33.04 -1.25
C ALA A 647 18.97 -33.48 -1.46
N ALA A 648 19.42 -34.48 -0.70
CA ALA A 648 20.72 -35.10 -0.82
C ALA A 648 20.71 -36.32 -1.74
N THR A 649 19.58 -37.02 -1.80
CA THR A 649 19.34 -38.12 -2.77
C THR A 649 17.84 -38.24 -3.05
N LYS A 650 17.48 -38.72 -4.24
CA LYS A 650 16.13 -39.14 -4.54
C LYS A 650 15.96 -40.60 -4.16
N LEU A 651 14.95 -40.91 -3.35
CA LEU A 651 14.59 -42.25 -2.91
C LEU A 651 13.44 -42.82 -3.74
N GLY A 652 13.38 -44.15 -3.83
CA GLY A 652 12.21 -44.90 -4.29
C GLY A 652 11.12 -44.96 -3.22
N GLU A 653 9.99 -45.58 -3.54
CA GLU A 653 8.93 -45.86 -2.57
C GLU A 653 9.46 -46.77 -1.46
N GLU A 654 9.20 -46.41 -0.19
CA GLU A 654 9.62 -47.13 1.01
C GLU A 654 11.14 -47.33 1.19
N ASP A 655 11.97 -46.63 0.37
CA ASP A 655 13.42 -46.66 0.48
C ASP A 655 13.95 -45.64 1.48
N GLU A 656 15.04 -45.94 2.16
CA GLU A 656 15.67 -45.10 3.17
C GLU A 656 17.20 -45.11 2.99
N VAL A 657 17.83 -43.99 3.31
CA VAL A 657 19.29 -43.90 3.33
C VAL A 657 19.82 -44.62 4.56
N LEU A 658 20.67 -45.63 4.36
CA LEU A 658 21.34 -46.33 5.44
C LEU A 658 22.72 -45.76 5.76
N THR A 659 23.40 -45.22 4.76
CA THR A 659 24.78 -44.72 4.91
C THR A 659 25.03 -43.53 4.03
N VAL A 660 25.67 -42.54 4.63
CA VAL A 660 26.34 -41.43 3.98
C VAL A 660 27.74 -41.34 4.58
N CYS A 661 28.78 -41.33 3.79
CA CYS A 661 30.16 -41.14 4.29
C CYS A 661 31.06 -40.61 3.18
N PRO A 662 32.17 -39.93 3.57
CA PRO A 662 33.20 -39.59 2.58
C PRO A 662 33.88 -40.84 2.02
N LEU A 663 34.40 -40.75 0.81
CA LEU A 663 35.18 -41.79 0.14
C LEU A 663 36.62 -41.29 -0.08
N GLU A 664 37.57 -42.19 0.17
CA GLU A 664 38.99 -42.01 -0.20
C GLU A 664 39.34 -42.84 -1.48
N GLU A 665 40.54 -42.67 -1.95
CA GLU A 665 41.07 -43.50 -3.05
C GLU A 665 41.28 -44.96 -2.57
N ASN A 666 40.95 -45.93 -3.42
CA ASN A 666 41.05 -47.38 -3.15
C ASN A 666 40.07 -47.94 -2.10
N ASP A 667 39.07 -47.19 -1.69
CA ASP A 667 38.04 -47.69 -0.76
C ASP A 667 37.23 -48.84 -1.39
N THR A 668 36.84 -49.81 -0.55
CA THR A 668 35.91 -50.87 -0.94
C THR A 668 34.62 -50.80 -0.08
N LEU A 669 33.48 -51.11 -0.73
CA LEU A 669 32.17 -51.11 -0.11
C LEU A 669 31.70 -52.53 0.19
N VAL A 670 31.31 -52.80 1.41
CA VAL A 670 30.67 -54.09 1.78
C VAL A 670 29.20 -53.82 2.10
N MET A 671 28.31 -54.48 1.36
CA MET A 671 26.86 -54.50 1.59
C MET A 671 26.46 -55.81 2.25
N ALA A 672 25.74 -55.76 3.35
CA ALA A 672 25.24 -56.91 4.09
C ALA A 672 23.71 -56.86 4.14
N THR A 673 23.03 -57.93 3.74
CA THR A 673 21.56 -58.03 3.76
C THR A 673 21.03 -58.65 5.06
N LYS A 674 19.73 -58.50 5.32
CA LYS A 674 19.06 -59.14 6.47
C LYS A 674 19.05 -60.68 6.38
N LYS A 675 19.25 -61.25 5.19
CA LYS A 675 19.38 -62.72 4.98
C LYS A 675 20.82 -63.20 4.95
N ASP A 676 21.75 -62.42 5.54
CA ASP A 676 23.18 -62.72 5.70
C ASP A 676 23.93 -62.93 4.36
N MET A 677 23.51 -62.20 3.31
CA MET A 677 24.25 -62.12 2.04
C MET A 677 25.24 -60.97 2.12
N PHE A 678 26.48 -61.18 1.70
CA PHE A 678 27.55 -60.18 1.71
C PHE A 678 28.12 -59.99 0.31
N LEU A 679 28.24 -58.75 -0.11
CA LEU A 679 28.94 -58.38 -1.36
C LEU A 679 29.94 -57.25 -1.05
N ARG A 680 31.21 -57.51 -1.39
CA ARG A 680 32.27 -56.52 -1.36
C ARG A 680 32.53 -56.07 -2.80
N ILE A 681 32.56 -54.75 -3.04
CA ILE A 681 32.86 -54.19 -4.33
C ILE A 681 33.91 -53.06 -4.19
N ASP A 682 34.62 -52.79 -5.29
CA ASP A 682 35.46 -51.61 -5.38
C ASP A 682 34.61 -50.36 -5.56
N CYS A 683 34.84 -49.30 -4.80
CA CYS A 683 34.10 -48.03 -4.90
C CYS A 683 34.32 -47.34 -6.25
N ALA A 684 35.34 -47.66 -7.01
CA ALA A 684 35.54 -47.18 -8.38
C ALA A 684 34.43 -47.63 -9.35
N GLN A 685 33.71 -48.72 -9.01
CA GLN A 685 32.56 -49.20 -9.82
C GLN A 685 31.28 -48.36 -9.59
N ILE A 686 31.27 -47.41 -8.61
CA ILE A 686 30.11 -46.62 -8.26
C ILE A 686 30.15 -45.32 -9.05
N PRO A 687 29.17 -45.05 -9.94
CA PRO A 687 29.19 -43.84 -10.74
C PRO A 687 28.90 -42.59 -9.88
N GLN A 688 29.64 -41.50 -10.20
CA GLN A 688 29.33 -40.18 -9.66
C GLN A 688 28.05 -39.66 -10.33
N LYS A 689 27.12 -39.14 -9.51
CA LYS A 689 25.82 -38.61 -9.93
C LYS A 689 25.49 -37.34 -9.15
N LYS A 690 24.58 -36.55 -9.71
CA LYS A 690 24.09 -35.33 -9.01
C LYS A 690 23.29 -35.70 -7.74
N LYS A 691 23.32 -34.80 -6.76
CA LYS A 691 22.61 -34.98 -5.48
C LYS A 691 21.12 -35.36 -5.62
N GLY A 692 20.38 -34.77 -6.56
CA GLY A 692 18.96 -35.05 -6.81
C GLY A 692 18.68 -36.32 -7.66
N ALA A 693 19.71 -37.08 -8.02
CA ALA A 693 19.54 -38.31 -8.82
C ALA A 693 19.33 -39.54 -7.95
N VAL A 694 18.64 -40.54 -8.48
CA VAL A 694 18.57 -41.88 -7.92
C VAL A 694 19.93 -42.56 -8.16
N GLY A 695 20.38 -43.41 -7.23
CA GLY A 695 21.59 -44.22 -7.34
C GLY A 695 21.50 -45.26 -8.44
N VAL A 696 22.51 -46.12 -8.49
CA VAL A 696 22.52 -47.37 -9.27
C VAL A 696 22.43 -48.55 -8.32
N ARG A 697 21.96 -49.69 -8.79
CA ARG A 697 21.91 -50.91 -7.97
C ARG A 697 23.30 -51.38 -7.62
N GLY A 698 23.60 -51.43 -6.34
CA GLY A 698 24.88 -51.92 -5.79
C GLY A 698 24.91 -53.44 -5.69
N MET A 699 23.85 -54.05 -5.14
CA MET A 699 23.67 -55.46 -4.93
C MET A 699 22.33 -55.93 -5.46
N LYS A 700 22.25 -57.11 -6.03
CA LYS A 700 21.02 -57.76 -6.47
C LYS A 700 20.36 -58.47 -5.30
N LEU A 701 19.32 -57.88 -4.74
CA LEU A 701 18.58 -58.40 -3.59
C LEU A 701 17.63 -59.52 -4.02
N ALA A 702 17.42 -60.52 -3.17
CA ALA A 702 16.38 -61.53 -3.31
C ALA A 702 14.99 -60.92 -3.00
N ALA A 703 13.91 -61.54 -3.45
CA ALA A 703 12.56 -61.04 -3.14
C ALA A 703 12.35 -60.96 -1.61
N GLY A 704 11.90 -59.80 -1.15
CA GLY A 704 11.67 -59.50 0.26
C GLY A 704 12.94 -59.44 1.12
N ASP A 705 14.11 -59.21 0.52
CA ASP A 705 15.35 -58.91 1.23
C ASP A 705 15.74 -57.43 1.13
N GLU A 706 16.42 -56.95 2.12
CA GLU A 706 16.89 -55.55 2.20
C GLU A 706 18.29 -55.51 2.84
N LEU A 707 19.04 -54.44 2.65
CA LEU A 707 20.30 -54.25 3.33
C LEU A 707 20.07 -54.00 4.82
N LYS A 708 20.89 -54.67 5.63
CA LYS A 708 21.00 -54.46 7.06
C LYS A 708 22.05 -53.38 7.39
N SER A 709 23.15 -53.39 6.65
CA SER A 709 24.25 -52.41 6.84
C SER A 709 25.09 -52.29 5.57
N ILE A 710 25.77 -51.15 5.51
CA ILE A 710 26.74 -50.82 4.48
C ILE A 710 28.02 -50.38 5.22
N HIS A 711 29.16 -50.94 4.86
CA HIS A 711 30.48 -50.60 5.46
C HIS A 711 31.42 -50.18 4.34
N VAL A 712 32.05 -49.02 4.49
CA VAL A 712 33.22 -48.64 3.70
C VAL A 712 34.43 -49.13 4.42
N LEU A 713 35.37 -49.73 3.70
CA LEU A 713 36.66 -50.18 4.19
C LEU A 713 37.74 -49.42 3.47
N HIS A 714 38.53 -48.68 4.24
CA HIS A 714 39.73 -48.01 3.74
C HIS A 714 40.87 -49.01 3.48
N GLU A 715 41.82 -48.60 2.67
CA GLU A 715 42.96 -49.45 2.33
C GLU A 715 43.72 -49.89 3.60
N GLY A 716 43.86 -51.22 3.82
CA GLY A 716 44.48 -51.79 5.01
C GLY A 716 43.60 -51.90 6.26
N GLU A 717 42.34 -51.46 6.21
CA GLU A 717 41.40 -51.53 7.36
C GLU A 717 40.92 -53.00 7.56
N GLU A 718 41.17 -53.54 8.77
CA GLU A 718 40.60 -54.81 9.20
C GLU A 718 39.33 -54.59 10.01
N LYS A 719 38.20 -55.03 9.45
CA LYS A 719 36.85 -54.89 10.08
C LYS A 719 36.14 -56.21 10.11
N GLU A 720 35.56 -56.54 11.26
CA GLU A 720 34.76 -57.71 11.46
C GLU A 720 33.33 -57.36 11.91
N VAL A 721 32.36 -58.13 11.54
CA VAL A 721 30.99 -58.05 12.01
C VAL A 721 30.50 -59.38 12.51
N GLU A 722 29.69 -59.38 13.54
CA GLU A 722 29.13 -60.61 14.07
C GLU A 722 27.86 -61.05 13.33
N VAL A 723 27.82 -62.26 12.83
CA VAL A 723 26.67 -62.87 12.18
C VAL A 723 26.35 -64.17 12.89
N LYS A 724 25.19 -64.24 13.55
CA LYS A 724 24.74 -65.44 14.32
C LYS A 724 25.78 -65.96 15.32
N GLY A 725 26.44 -65.09 16.01
CA GLY A 725 27.47 -65.45 17.00
C GLY A 725 28.83 -65.83 16.41
N LYS A 726 29.06 -65.60 15.11
CA LYS A 726 30.35 -65.86 14.45
C LYS A 726 30.91 -64.60 13.84
N PRO A 727 32.20 -64.30 14.01
CA PRO A 727 32.82 -63.16 13.37
C PRO A 727 33.00 -63.40 11.88
N VAL A 728 32.61 -62.40 11.07
CA VAL A 728 32.82 -62.33 9.60
C VAL A 728 33.82 -61.20 9.32
N ALA A 729 35.02 -61.55 8.88
CA ALA A 729 36.03 -60.58 8.48
C ALA A 729 35.67 -59.96 7.13
N LEU A 730 35.21 -58.69 7.14
CA LEU A 730 34.74 -57.98 5.94
C LEU A 730 35.90 -57.76 4.96
N HIS A 731 37.10 -57.48 5.46
CA HIS A 731 38.31 -57.26 4.65
C HIS A 731 38.78 -58.50 3.89
N ARG A 732 38.39 -59.69 4.30
CA ARG A 732 38.71 -61.00 3.64
C ARG A 732 37.65 -61.43 2.61
N LEU A 733 36.61 -60.68 2.45
CA LEU A 733 35.60 -60.98 1.39
C LEU A 733 36.21 -60.71 0.02
N HIS A 734 35.93 -61.59 -0.95
CA HIS A 734 36.34 -61.40 -2.33
C HIS A 734 35.68 -60.12 -2.91
N VAL A 735 36.46 -59.29 -3.58
CA VAL A 735 35.93 -58.10 -4.29
C VAL A 735 35.23 -58.57 -5.56
N GLY A 736 33.93 -58.42 -5.63
CA GLY A 736 33.08 -58.81 -6.74
C GLY A 736 32.66 -57.63 -7.61
N ASN A 737 31.76 -57.92 -8.55
CA ASN A 737 31.19 -56.89 -9.40
C ASN A 737 29.88 -56.36 -8.81
N ARG A 738 29.62 -55.06 -9.02
CA ARG A 738 28.36 -54.41 -8.71
C ARG A 738 27.18 -55.15 -9.37
N ASP A 739 25.98 -55.09 -8.76
CA ASP A 739 24.73 -55.72 -9.24
C ASP A 739 24.77 -57.27 -9.27
N THR A 740 25.55 -57.89 -8.41
CA THR A 740 25.56 -59.34 -8.18
C THR A 740 24.90 -59.72 -6.84
N LYS A 741 24.58 -61.02 -6.65
CA LYS A 741 23.86 -61.50 -5.44
C LYS A 741 24.73 -61.54 -4.14
N GLY A 742 26.04 -61.46 -4.28
CA GLY A 742 26.95 -61.67 -3.15
C GLY A 742 27.03 -63.13 -2.65
N VAL A 743 27.68 -63.30 -1.50
CA VAL A 743 27.96 -64.62 -0.89
C VAL A 743 27.26 -64.72 0.47
N LYS A 744 26.67 -65.86 0.79
CA LYS A 744 26.07 -66.12 2.10
C LYS A 744 27.14 -66.43 3.11
N LYS A 745 27.07 -65.82 4.29
CA LYS A 745 27.99 -66.05 5.41
C LYS A 745 27.25 -66.53 6.64
#